data_18be91a82d7b27e1d460bbcece37392e
#
_entry.id   18be91a82d7b27e1d460bbcece37392e
#
_cell.length_a   1.000
_cell.length_b   1.000
_cell.length_c   1.000
_cell.angle_alpha   90.00
_cell.angle_beta   90.00
_cell.angle_gamma   90.00
#
_symmetry.space_group_name_H-M   'P 1'
#
loop_
_entity.id
_entity.type
_entity.pdbx_description
1 polymer ?
#
loop_
_entity_poly.entity_id
_entity_poly.type
_entity_poly.pdbx_seq_one_letter_code
_entity_poly.pdbx_strand_id
1 'polypeptide(L)'
;QTDTPESGDWYNAGYIMTWGSNVPLTRTPDAHFLTEVRYKGTKVVSVSPDYAESTTSSDAWLNVKAGTDAALAMAMGHVILKEYYIDKETPYFKEYAKEFTDMPFLVRVEDINGAVQPGRFLNAKDLGSKEDGADFQTVLIDETTHEIVVPNGTMGDRHTHPEKWNLRLENRNTGAKIDPRLSVFDQREDVTIVKLPYFGDEEHEGVIERAIPTITVQTVDGPVKVTTVYDLILANYGIDRGIGGEVAKAYTDDTPYTPTWQEKITGVKADIAIATAREFADNAEKTKGRSMIIMGGGINHWYHADIIYRTILNLIMFCGTEGVNGGGWAHYVGQEKLRPVEGWGGIMTANDWSKAPRLQNGTSWFYFATEQYRSDCIDLADRVSKLAKPRYRHPGDYNVLAARLGWLPSYPTFNKGSQELINDARAAGAGTEAEINQYVAQALKNKELQFCVEDPAAKENHPRNLFVWRANLIGSSSKGHEYFLKHLLGTKHGVLEDDDASVKPEEIKWREADEAGKLDLLIDIDFRMASTGLYSDIVFPAATWYEKEDLSSTDMHPYVHVFQAAVDCAWETKSDWDTFRTLAETVSRVAKESGFTEYEDIVALPLGHDSPGEVAQPEGKVLDWSKGECEPIPGKTMPNLVHVKRDYSKIFEKYIALGPNIENKMGAHGMAWDVSDEYQTLYDQNGIIDNPEFISHGRPSIYECKEACNVVLTLSSCTNGKLAVRSWKAMEEKTGLSGLEKNAKGREQEKITFDDMVRQPRFIISSVTSTGKNDKKRRYSPFTTSTEDKVPFRTVTGRQSFYCDHEMMRDYGEAMALYKPVLSYKPVQGDYKQEGIPEITLKYLTPHHKWSTHSMYFDSQQMLTLFRGGQTIWLNEDDAAEIDVKDNDWVEAFNKNGIVAARAVVSPRIPRGISYMHHSQDRHINVPGAKVKKQRGGTHNAPTHIHMKPTHMIGGYGQLSYGFNYYGPTGNQRDMTIVARKLKEVDWLED
;
A
#
# COMPACT_ATOMS: atom_id res chain seq x y z
N GLN A 1 1.16 0.27 7.19
CA GLN A 1 -0.22 0.10 7.69
C GLN A 1 -0.88 1.46 7.76
N THR A 2 -1.97 1.66 7.03
CA THR A 2 -2.81 2.84 7.15
C THR A 2 -3.67 2.71 8.40
N ASP A 3 -3.72 3.75 9.19
CA ASP A 3 -4.66 3.91 10.29
C ASP A 3 -5.62 5.05 9.96
N THR A 4 -6.89 4.95 10.32
CA THR A 4 -7.92 5.91 9.91
C THR A 4 -8.82 6.25 11.10
N PRO A 5 -9.32 7.51 11.20
CA PRO A 5 -10.29 7.85 12.21
C PRO A 5 -11.59 7.06 12.02
N GLU A 6 -12.28 6.73 13.11
CA GLU A 6 -13.64 6.18 12.99
C GLU A 6 -14.56 7.21 12.35
N SER A 7 -15.61 6.75 11.66
CA SER A 7 -16.57 7.65 11.00
C SER A 7 -17.26 8.61 11.95
N GLY A 8 -17.45 8.21 13.22
CA GLY A 8 -17.95 9.09 14.26
C GLY A 8 -17.05 10.27 14.62
N ASP A 9 -15.75 10.23 14.29
CA ASP A 9 -14.82 11.34 14.53
C ASP A 9 -15.04 12.50 13.53
N TRP A 10 -15.68 12.25 12.40
CA TRP A 10 -16.03 13.28 11.42
C TRP A 10 -16.90 14.39 12.03
N TYR A 11 -17.71 14.07 13.06
CA TYR A 11 -18.50 15.07 13.80
C TYR A 11 -17.67 16.12 14.55
N ASN A 12 -16.38 15.86 14.75
CA ASN A 12 -15.45 16.79 15.37
C ASN A 12 -14.77 17.72 14.35
N ALA A 13 -14.88 17.42 13.04
CA ALA A 13 -14.27 18.22 11.98
C ALA A 13 -15.03 19.53 11.75
N GLY A 14 -14.31 20.61 11.50
CA GLY A 14 -14.87 21.87 11.01
C GLY A 14 -14.85 22.00 9.48
N TYR A 15 -13.96 21.24 8.84
CA TYR A 15 -13.81 21.21 7.39
C TYR A 15 -13.43 19.80 6.92
N ILE A 16 -14.10 19.29 5.89
CA ILE A 16 -13.84 17.97 5.32
C ILE A 16 -13.69 18.10 3.81
N MET A 17 -12.60 17.56 3.25
CA MET A 17 -12.49 17.32 1.81
C MET A 17 -12.64 15.83 1.52
N THR A 18 -13.57 15.46 0.64
CA THR A 18 -13.58 14.11 0.04
C THR A 18 -12.76 14.15 -1.24
N TRP A 19 -11.63 13.44 -1.26
CA TRP A 19 -10.69 13.47 -2.38
C TRP A 19 -10.59 12.10 -3.03
N GLY A 20 -11.10 11.97 -4.26
CA GLY A 20 -11.17 10.69 -4.96
C GLY A 20 -11.94 9.61 -4.20
N SER A 21 -12.87 10.03 -3.32
CA SER A 21 -13.67 9.16 -2.44
C SER A 21 -15.15 9.43 -2.64
N ASN A 22 -15.86 8.43 -3.14
CA ASN A 22 -17.30 8.48 -3.28
C ASN A 22 -17.99 7.76 -2.09
N VAL A 23 -17.94 8.39 -0.91
CA VAL A 23 -18.37 7.83 0.38
C VAL A 23 -19.77 7.21 0.32
N PRO A 24 -20.82 7.89 -0.19
CA PRO A 24 -22.17 7.33 -0.20
C PRO A 24 -22.33 6.05 -1.04
N LEU A 25 -21.40 5.83 -1.97
CA LEU A 25 -21.40 4.67 -2.84
C LEU A 25 -20.50 3.55 -2.30
N THR A 26 -19.24 3.88 -2.00
CA THR A 26 -18.22 2.88 -1.67
C THR A 26 -18.19 2.54 -0.18
N ARG A 27 -18.82 3.38 0.64
CA ARG A 27 -18.93 3.25 2.09
C ARG A 27 -20.33 3.61 2.54
N THR A 28 -21.31 2.94 1.98
CA THR A 28 -22.73 3.22 2.21
C THR A 28 -23.12 3.40 3.68
N PRO A 29 -22.60 2.60 4.65
CA PRO A 29 -22.89 2.83 6.07
C PRO A 29 -22.39 4.18 6.60
N ASP A 30 -21.39 4.79 5.96
CA ASP A 30 -20.85 6.09 6.38
C ASP A 30 -21.51 7.28 5.70
N ALA A 31 -22.42 7.06 4.75
CA ALA A 31 -23.10 8.12 4.00
C ALA A 31 -23.82 9.12 4.91
N HIS A 32 -24.47 8.63 5.96
CA HIS A 32 -25.20 9.48 6.89
C HIS A 32 -24.26 10.42 7.69
N PHE A 33 -23.04 9.94 8.08
CA PHE A 33 -22.06 10.81 8.75
C PHE A 33 -21.66 11.98 7.86
N LEU A 34 -21.38 11.72 6.56
CA LEU A 34 -21.01 12.78 5.62
C LEU A 34 -22.12 13.82 5.44
N THR A 35 -23.36 13.40 5.48
CA THR A 35 -24.51 14.31 5.40
C THR A 35 -24.74 15.07 6.71
N GLU A 36 -24.67 14.37 7.85
CA GLU A 36 -24.99 14.91 9.16
C GLU A 36 -23.96 15.93 9.69
N VAL A 37 -22.66 15.80 9.31
CA VAL A 37 -21.62 16.76 9.71
C VAL A 37 -21.95 18.19 9.26
N ARG A 38 -22.64 18.35 8.11
CA ARG A 38 -23.07 19.65 7.59
C ARG A 38 -24.11 20.32 8.49
N TYR A 39 -25.02 19.55 9.12
CA TYR A 39 -25.95 20.08 10.11
C TYR A 39 -25.28 20.61 11.37
N LYS A 40 -24.02 20.21 11.61
CA LYS A 40 -23.17 20.73 12.70
C LYS A 40 -22.31 21.91 12.27
N GLY A 41 -22.41 22.37 11.05
CA GLY A 41 -21.66 23.50 10.50
C GLY A 41 -20.32 23.13 9.86
N THR A 42 -20.01 21.85 9.70
CA THR A 42 -18.85 21.40 8.96
C THR A 42 -19.03 21.71 7.48
N LYS A 43 -18.08 22.38 6.86
CA LYS A 43 -18.04 22.55 5.41
C LYS A 43 -17.46 21.30 4.74
N VAL A 44 -18.14 20.81 3.71
CA VAL A 44 -17.73 19.62 2.94
C VAL A 44 -17.41 20.03 1.50
N VAL A 45 -16.23 19.69 1.04
CA VAL A 45 -15.77 19.94 -0.33
C VAL A 45 -15.46 18.60 -1.02
N SER A 46 -15.96 18.41 -2.22
CA SER A 46 -15.67 17.22 -3.04
C SER A 46 -14.65 17.55 -4.13
N VAL A 47 -13.60 16.73 -4.21
CA VAL A 47 -12.58 16.79 -5.27
C VAL A 47 -12.70 15.49 -6.07
N SER A 48 -13.27 15.57 -7.26
CA SER A 48 -13.51 14.41 -8.13
C SER A 48 -13.65 14.82 -9.59
N PRO A 49 -13.30 13.93 -10.53
CA PRO A 49 -13.43 14.24 -11.97
C PRO A 49 -14.88 14.21 -12.47
N ASP A 50 -15.77 13.49 -11.81
CA ASP A 50 -17.20 13.36 -12.18
C ASP A 50 -18.12 13.88 -11.08
N TYR A 51 -19.38 14.15 -11.46
CA TYR A 51 -20.43 14.55 -10.50
C TYR A 51 -20.96 13.33 -9.75
N ALA A 52 -20.16 12.87 -8.76
CA ALA A 52 -20.42 11.67 -7.98
C ALA A 52 -21.42 11.89 -6.83
N GLU A 53 -21.83 10.82 -6.15
CA GLU A 53 -22.77 10.88 -5.02
C GLU A 53 -22.20 11.72 -3.85
N SER A 54 -20.89 11.68 -3.60
CA SER A 54 -20.27 12.58 -2.62
C SER A 54 -20.43 14.05 -2.97
N THR A 55 -20.44 14.39 -4.24
CA THR A 55 -20.63 15.76 -4.73
C THR A 55 -22.02 16.29 -4.40
N THR A 56 -23.05 15.44 -4.48
CA THR A 56 -24.43 15.85 -4.12
C THR A 56 -24.59 16.23 -2.65
N SER A 57 -23.72 15.74 -1.79
CA SER A 57 -23.70 16.00 -0.34
C SER A 57 -22.65 17.04 0.07
N SER A 58 -22.02 17.73 -0.88
CA SER A 58 -20.95 18.70 -0.65
C SER A 58 -21.44 20.13 -0.83
N ASP A 59 -20.74 21.08 -0.19
CA ASP A 59 -20.99 22.52 -0.32
C ASP A 59 -20.28 23.13 -1.53
N ALA A 60 -19.20 22.47 -2.01
CA ALA A 60 -18.46 22.82 -3.21
C ALA A 60 -17.90 21.60 -3.91
N TRP A 61 -17.70 21.71 -5.22
CA TRP A 61 -17.12 20.67 -6.06
C TRP A 61 -15.97 21.24 -6.90
N LEU A 62 -14.79 20.63 -6.74
CA LEU A 62 -13.63 20.89 -7.57
C LEU A 62 -13.55 19.79 -8.62
N ASN A 63 -13.91 20.13 -9.86
CA ASN A 63 -13.88 19.22 -11.00
C ASN A 63 -12.45 19.10 -11.54
N VAL A 64 -11.65 18.25 -10.90
CA VAL A 64 -10.26 18.03 -11.29
C VAL A 64 -10.17 17.02 -12.44
N LYS A 65 -9.36 17.32 -13.49
CA LYS A 65 -9.07 16.31 -14.52
C LYS A 65 -8.46 15.06 -13.88
N ALA A 66 -8.96 13.89 -14.27
CA ALA A 66 -8.56 12.62 -13.69
C ALA A 66 -7.04 12.39 -13.74
N GLY A 67 -6.43 12.12 -12.59
CA GLY A 67 -5.00 11.86 -12.44
C GLY A 67 -4.10 13.09 -12.32
N THR A 68 -4.69 14.29 -12.24
CA THR A 68 -3.92 15.54 -12.08
C THR A 68 -3.98 16.12 -10.66
N ASP A 69 -4.47 15.37 -9.73
CA ASP A 69 -4.70 15.73 -8.33
C ASP A 69 -3.47 16.34 -7.64
N ALA A 70 -2.28 15.83 -7.95
CA ALA A 70 -1.04 16.34 -7.40
C ALA A 70 -0.78 17.80 -7.77
N ALA A 71 -1.16 18.25 -8.98
CA ALA A 71 -0.98 19.64 -9.38
C ALA A 71 -1.87 20.58 -8.55
N LEU A 72 -3.12 20.18 -8.28
CA LEU A 72 -4.02 20.94 -7.39
C LEU A 72 -3.47 20.99 -5.96
N ALA A 73 -3.03 19.85 -5.42
CA ALA A 73 -2.48 19.80 -4.06
C ALA A 73 -1.19 20.62 -3.92
N MET A 74 -0.30 20.60 -4.93
CA MET A 74 0.90 21.44 -4.95
C MET A 74 0.56 22.92 -4.93
N ALA A 75 -0.41 23.37 -5.72
CA ALA A 75 -0.85 24.77 -5.73
C ALA A 75 -1.52 25.18 -4.41
N MET A 76 -2.34 24.33 -3.81
CA MET A 76 -2.90 24.58 -2.48
C MET A 76 -1.78 24.68 -1.42
N GLY A 77 -0.77 23.81 -1.49
CA GLY A 77 0.40 23.85 -0.62
C GLY A 77 1.22 25.13 -0.79
N HIS A 78 1.36 25.63 -2.04
CA HIS A 78 2.00 26.92 -2.32
C HIS A 78 1.28 28.09 -1.60
N VAL A 79 -0.05 28.13 -1.66
CA VAL A 79 -0.85 29.15 -0.95
C VAL A 79 -0.65 29.04 0.55
N ILE A 80 -0.72 27.84 1.12
CA ILE A 80 -0.56 27.61 2.57
C ILE A 80 0.84 28.05 3.02
N LEU A 81 1.89 27.63 2.34
CA LEU A 81 3.26 28.00 2.70
C LEU A 81 3.49 29.50 2.60
N LYS A 82 3.03 30.14 1.51
CA LYS A 82 3.17 31.58 1.31
C LYS A 82 2.46 32.38 2.40
N GLU A 83 1.18 32.10 2.66
CA GLU A 83 0.35 32.92 3.53
C GLU A 83 0.52 32.60 4.99
N TYR A 84 0.67 31.32 5.38
CA TYR A 84 0.64 30.93 6.78
C TYR A 84 2.03 30.69 7.39
N TYR A 85 3.05 30.36 6.56
CA TYR A 85 4.41 30.18 7.06
C TYR A 85 5.29 31.42 6.87
N ILE A 86 5.09 32.19 5.77
CA ILE A 86 5.89 33.37 5.46
C ILE A 86 5.19 34.67 5.87
N ASP A 87 3.94 34.91 5.40
CA ASP A 87 3.28 36.19 5.64
C ASP A 87 2.70 36.34 7.05
N LYS A 88 1.97 35.31 7.54
CA LYS A 88 1.32 35.32 8.87
C LYS A 88 2.18 34.69 9.96
N GLU A 89 3.12 33.83 9.61
CA GLU A 89 3.95 33.07 10.54
C GLU A 89 3.13 32.34 11.62
N THR A 90 2.07 31.65 11.20
CA THR A 90 1.07 31.01 12.09
C THR A 90 1.73 30.16 13.16
N PRO A 91 1.64 30.51 14.46
CA PRO A 91 2.38 29.83 15.52
C PRO A 91 2.03 28.35 15.63
N TYR A 92 0.74 28.01 15.55
CA TYR A 92 0.28 26.61 15.64
C TYR A 92 0.93 25.72 14.57
N PHE A 93 1.04 26.19 13.32
CA PHE A 93 1.64 25.42 12.24
C PHE A 93 3.16 25.28 12.42
N LYS A 94 3.83 26.36 12.82
CA LYS A 94 5.28 26.31 13.07
C LYS A 94 5.64 25.42 14.27
N GLU A 95 4.87 25.46 15.35
CA GLU A 95 5.07 24.58 16.52
C GLU A 95 4.88 23.11 16.14
N TYR A 96 3.81 22.80 15.40
CA TYR A 96 3.57 21.46 14.91
C TYR A 96 4.71 20.98 13.98
N ALA A 97 5.15 21.82 13.06
CA ALA A 97 6.26 21.53 12.14
C ALA A 97 7.57 21.21 12.87
N LYS A 98 7.91 21.98 13.91
CA LYS A 98 9.11 21.77 14.74
C LYS A 98 9.10 20.45 15.50
N GLU A 99 7.95 20.04 16.02
CA GLU A 99 7.84 18.90 16.91
C GLU A 99 7.56 17.58 16.17
N PHE A 100 6.67 17.60 15.16
CA PHE A 100 6.10 16.38 14.58
C PHE A 100 6.49 16.13 13.12
N THR A 101 7.34 16.99 12.52
CA THR A 101 7.80 16.82 11.13
C THR A 101 9.32 16.85 11.01
N ASP A 102 9.83 16.43 9.88
CA ASP A 102 11.25 16.50 9.55
C ASP A 102 11.73 17.87 9.06
N MET A 103 10.85 18.89 9.02
CA MET A 103 11.18 20.23 8.53
C MET A 103 12.46 20.84 9.13
N PRO A 104 12.76 20.73 10.45
CA PRO A 104 13.96 21.32 11.03
C PRO A 104 15.27 20.54 10.78
N PHE A 105 15.20 19.34 10.21
CA PHE A 105 16.38 18.50 10.03
C PHE A 105 17.26 18.97 8.86
N LEU A 106 18.57 18.76 9.03
CA LEU A 106 19.59 19.21 8.07
C LEU A 106 19.78 18.19 6.95
N VAL A 107 19.81 18.70 5.73
CA VAL A 107 20.06 17.96 4.49
C VAL A 107 21.34 18.52 3.85
N ARG A 108 22.23 17.66 3.42
CA ARG A 108 23.45 18.00 2.69
C ARG A 108 23.10 18.53 1.30
N VAL A 109 23.83 19.51 0.84
CA VAL A 109 23.72 20.06 -0.53
C VAL A 109 24.99 19.67 -1.27
N GLU A 110 24.85 18.82 -2.27
CA GLU A 110 25.98 18.09 -2.88
C GLU A 110 25.95 18.24 -4.42
N ASP A 111 27.12 18.13 -5.02
CA ASP A 111 27.22 17.89 -6.46
C ASP A 111 26.97 16.39 -6.73
N ILE A 112 25.83 16.10 -7.33
CA ILE A 112 25.43 14.75 -7.70
C ILE A 112 25.29 14.71 -9.23
N ASN A 113 26.08 13.91 -9.91
CA ASN A 113 26.11 13.78 -11.37
C ASN A 113 26.37 15.12 -12.11
N GLY A 114 27.15 16.02 -11.52
CA GLY A 114 27.48 17.33 -12.11
C GLY A 114 26.39 18.40 -11.93
N ALA A 115 25.47 18.19 -11.00
CA ALA A 115 24.45 19.16 -10.65
C ALA A 115 24.34 19.30 -9.13
N VAL A 116 24.24 20.53 -8.65
CA VAL A 116 24.04 20.80 -7.21
C VAL A 116 22.60 20.45 -6.85
N GLN A 117 22.44 19.48 -5.92
CA GLN A 117 21.14 18.89 -5.55
C GLN A 117 21.07 18.68 -4.05
N PRO A 118 19.85 18.55 -3.47
CA PRO A 118 19.68 17.98 -2.12
C PRO A 118 20.18 16.53 -2.08
N GLY A 119 21.04 16.23 -1.11
CA GLY A 119 21.62 14.92 -0.88
C GLY A 119 20.92 14.11 0.22
N ARG A 120 21.68 13.42 1.05
CA ARG A 120 21.14 12.71 2.22
C ARG A 120 21.02 13.62 3.44
N PHE A 121 20.30 13.16 4.46
CA PHE A 121 20.34 13.83 5.75
C PHE A 121 21.77 13.88 6.31
N LEU A 122 22.09 14.99 6.97
CA LEU A 122 23.27 15.05 7.83
C LEU A 122 22.99 14.23 9.10
N ASN A 123 23.96 13.45 9.53
CA ASN A 123 23.81 12.56 10.66
C ASN A 123 25.01 12.61 11.64
N ALA A 124 24.88 11.93 12.78
CA ALA A 124 25.90 11.95 13.82
C ALA A 124 27.24 11.31 13.37
N LYS A 125 27.21 10.35 12.44
CA LYS A 125 28.43 9.74 11.87
C LYS A 125 29.25 10.76 11.09
N ASP A 126 28.58 11.65 10.33
CA ASP A 126 29.24 12.76 9.64
C ASP A 126 29.98 13.70 10.60
N LEU A 127 29.44 13.85 11.80
CA LEU A 127 29.99 14.69 12.86
C LEU A 127 31.02 13.95 13.74
N GLY A 128 31.39 12.71 13.36
CA GLY A 128 32.44 11.94 14.01
C GLY A 128 31.98 10.96 15.08
N SER A 129 30.65 10.78 15.25
CA SER A 129 30.16 9.72 16.15
C SER A 129 30.50 8.34 15.59
N LYS A 130 30.94 7.46 16.46
CA LYS A 130 31.27 6.05 16.16
C LYS A 130 30.27 5.09 16.81
N GLU A 131 29.18 5.60 17.36
CA GLU A 131 28.14 4.79 17.97
C GLU A 131 27.44 3.94 16.92
N ASP A 132 26.97 2.78 17.34
CA ASP A 132 26.10 1.94 16.52
C ASP A 132 24.78 2.68 16.26
N GLY A 133 24.35 2.75 14.98
CA GLY A 133 23.19 3.52 14.55
C GLY A 133 23.45 5.02 14.28
N ALA A 134 24.69 5.52 14.40
CA ALA A 134 25.02 6.93 14.16
C ALA A 134 24.69 7.43 12.76
N ASP A 135 24.68 6.57 11.77
CA ASP A 135 24.28 6.84 10.38
C ASP A 135 22.75 7.09 10.22
N PHE A 136 21.95 6.68 11.19
CA PHE A 136 20.52 6.99 11.27
C PHE A 136 20.14 7.98 12.38
N GLN A 137 21.13 8.57 13.05
CA GLN A 137 20.94 9.66 14.00
C GLN A 137 20.99 11.00 13.26
N THR A 138 19.88 11.39 12.65
CA THR A 138 19.74 12.66 11.92
C THR A 138 19.79 13.85 12.88
N VAL A 139 20.25 15.00 12.38
CA VAL A 139 20.58 16.17 13.22
C VAL A 139 19.77 17.41 12.81
N LEU A 140 19.63 18.32 13.77
CA LEU A 140 19.02 19.64 13.60
C LEU A 140 19.78 20.70 14.38
N ILE A 141 19.44 21.98 14.17
CA ILE A 141 20.02 23.10 14.94
C ILE A 141 19.05 23.46 16.06
N ASP A 142 19.58 23.58 17.27
CA ASP A 142 18.86 24.15 18.39
C ASP A 142 18.88 25.68 18.29
N GLU A 143 17.72 26.32 18.26
CA GLU A 143 17.56 27.78 18.16
C GLU A 143 18.16 28.51 19.34
N THR A 144 18.15 27.88 20.53
CA THR A 144 18.61 28.52 21.77
C THR A 144 20.14 28.55 21.88
N THR A 145 20.80 27.47 21.53
CA THR A 145 22.27 27.33 21.68
C THR A 145 23.01 27.56 20.37
N HIS A 146 22.31 27.51 19.24
CA HIS A 146 22.86 27.53 17.87
C HIS A 146 23.75 26.31 17.54
N GLU A 147 23.71 25.27 18.34
CA GLU A 147 24.47 24.04 18.14
C GLU A 147 23.72 23.06 17.26
N ILE A 148 24.47 22.25 16.53
CA ILE A 148 23.92 21.08 15.82
C ILE A 148 23.84 19.92 16.81
N VAL A 149 22.63 19.39 16.96
CA VAL A 149 22.32 18.36 17.96
C VAL A 149 21.55 17.20 17.34
N VAL A 150 21.69 16.02 17.92
CA VAL A 150 20.82 14.87 17.66
C VAL A 150 19.64 14.97 18.60
N PRO A 151 18.40 15.12 18.11
CA PRO A 151 17.21 15.08 18.95
C PRO A 151 16.85 13.63 19.32
N ASN A 152 16.08 13.43 20.37
CA ASN A 152 15.43 12.15 20.63
C ASN A 152 14.52 11.74 19.46
N GLY A 153 14.32 10.43 19.29
CA GLY A 153 13.33 9.85 18.38
C GLY A 153 13.85 9.44 17.00
N THR A 154 15.12 9.71 16.69
CA THR A 154 15.69 9.26 15.40
C THR A 154 15.80 7.73 15.35
N MET A 155 15.78 7.18 14.15
CA MET A 155 15.80 5.73 13.94
C MET A 155 17.07 5.06 14.47
N GLY A 156 18.19 5.76 14.48
CA GLY A 156 19.44 5.25 15.02
C GLY A 156 19.35 4.79 16.47
N ASP A 157 18.44 5.36 17.25
CA ASP A 157 18.24 4.99 18.65
C ASP A 157 17.22 3.85 18.85
N ARG A 158 16.44 3.52 17.85
CA ARG A 158 15.33 2.57 17.99
C ARG A 158 15.75 1.17 18.50
N HIS A 159 16.89 0.70 18.07
CA HIS A 159 17.42 -0.63 18.42
C HIS A 159 18.61 -0.57 19.37
N THR A 160 19.32 0.55 19.40
CA THR A 160 20.55 0.71 20.18
C THR A 160 20.33 1.37 21.53
N HIS A 161 19.49 2.41 21.57
CA HIS A 161 19.14 3.20 22.74
C HIS A 161 17.63 3.47 22.80
N PRO A 162 16.82 2.44 23.04
CA PRO A 162 15.37 2.56 22.94
C PRO A 162 14.79 3.64 23.88
N GLU A 163 15.42 3.91 25.02
CA GLU A 163 15.01 4.97 25.95
C GLU A 163 15.11 6.40 25.37
N LYS A 164 15.78 6.56 24.24
CA LYS A 164 15.87 7.81 23.46
C LYS A 164 14.93 7.86 22.27
N TRP A 165 14.28 6.75 21.95
CA TRP A 165 13.36 6.69 20.81
C TRP A 165 11.96 7.20 21.20
N ASN A 166 11.85 8.54 21.38
CA ASN A 166 10.61 9.26 21.69
C ASN A 166 10.63 10.67 21.10
N LEU A 167 9.47 11.34 21.03
CA LEU A 167 9.35 12.68 20.44
C LEU A 167 9.54 13.82 21.45
N ARG A 168 10.15 13.60 22.62
CA ARG A 168 10.55 14.68 23.49
C ARG A 168 11.58 15.56 22.80
N LEU A 169 11.35 16.87 22.80
CA LEU A 169 12.29 17.85 22.24
C LEU A 169 13.48 18.03 23.22
N GLU A 170 14.35 17.03 23.22
CA GLU A 170 15.53 16.94 24.07
C GLU A 170 16.76 16.60 23.22
N ASN A 171 17.89 17.20 23.54
CA ASN A 171 19.17 16.77 23.00
C ASN A 171 19.47 15.36 23.51
N ARG A 172 19.62 14.42 22.60
CA ARG A 172 19.83 13.00 22.90
C ARG A 172 21.00 12.74 23.86
N ASN A 173 22.08 13.52 23.73
CA ASN A 173 23.32 13.30 24.48
C ASN A 173 23.28 13.92 25.89
N THR A 174 22.66 15.09 26.04
CA THR A 174 22.67 15.86 27.29
C THR A 174 21.35 15.79 28.06
N GLY A 175 20.24 15.43 27.41
CA GLY A 175 18.89 15.52 27.96
C GLY A 175 18.37 16.95 28.08
N ALA A 176 19.10 17.96 27.61
CA ALA A 176 18.66 19.35 27.65
C ALA A 176 17.51 19.57 26.67
N LYS A 177 16.54 20.38 27.07
CA LYS A 177 15.45 20.78 26.18
C LYS A 177 16.00 21.56 24.99
N ILE A 178 15.47 21.28 23.80
CA ILE A 178 15.85 21.97 22.55
C ILE A 178 14.65 22.70 21.95
N ASP A 179 14.91 23.78 21.22
CA ASP A 179 13.95 24.42 20.31
C ASP A 179 14.45 24.26 18.87
N PRO A 180 13.86 23.35 18.05
CA PRO A 180 14.32 23.13 16.69
C PRO A 180 14.18 24.37 15.82
N ARG A 181 15.27 24.74 15.11
CA ARG A 181 15.28 25.81 14.14
C ARG A 181 14.68 25.33 12.82
N LEU A 182 13.64 26.01 12.32
CA LEU A 182 13.02 25.64 11.04
C LEU A 182 13.85 26.05 9.82
N SER A 183 14.51 27.20 9.86
CA SER A 183 15.20 27.76 8.68
C SER A 183 16.58 28.27 9.03
N VAL A 184 17.53 28.14 8.12
CA VAL A 184 18.86 28.77 8.19
C VAL A 184 18.91 30.11 7.46
N PHE A 185 17.77 30.67 7.07
CA PHE A 185 17.69 31.88 6.24
C PHE A 185 18.41 33.09 6.84
N ASP A 186 18.21 33.36 8.12
CA ASP A 186 18.79 34.52 8.79
C ASP A 186 20.28 34.36 9.13
N GLN A 187 20.75 33.13 9.23
CA GLN A 187 22.14 32.78 9.51
C GLN A 187 22.89 32.25 8.27
N ARG A 188 22.28 32.38 7.09
CA ARG A 188 22.88 31.85 5.87
C ARG A 188 24.26 32.47 5.61
N GLU A 189 25.18 31.65 5.29
CA GLU A 189 26.53 32.04 4.82
C GLU A 189 26.52 32.27 3.31
N ASP A 190 25.64 31.55 2.61
CA ASP A 190 25.53 31.61 1.16
C ASP A 190 24.09 31.34 0.70
N VAL A 191 23.83 31.71 -0.54
CA VAL A 191 22.65 31.35 -1.30
C VAL A 191 23.08 30.40 -2.40
N THR A 192 22.63 29.15 -2.31
CA THR A 192 23.00 28.12 -3.27
C THR A 192 21.85 27.85 -4.22
N ILE A 193 22.14 27.87 -5.53
CA ILE A 193 21.17 27.42 -6.54
C ILE A 193 21.23 25.92 -6.62
N VAL A 194 20.09 25.26 -6.37
CA VAL A 194 19.91 23.82 -6.51
C VAL A 194 19.04 23.51 -7.70
N LYS A 195 19.34 22.39 -8.34
CA LYS A 195 18.51 21.82 -9.40
C LYS A 195 17.54 20.82 -8.81
N LEU A 196 16.25 21.03 -9.04
CA LEU A 196 15.19 20.14 -8.59
C LEU A 196 14.51 19.50 -9.80
N PRO A 197 14.05 18.24 -9.69
CA PRO A 197 13.30 17.57 -10.75
C PRO A 197 11.99 18.28 -11.05
N TYR A 198 11.62 18.36 -12.32
CA TYR A 198 10.33 18.87 -12.79
C TYR A 198 9.79 18.01 -13.93
N PHE A 199 8.48 17.82 -14.00
CA PHE A 199 7.83 16.91 -14.98
C PHE A 199 6.59 17.54 -15.63
N GLY A 200 6.31 18.81 -15.41
CA GLY A 200 5.03 19.43 -15.79
C GLY A 200 4.91 19.85 -17.26
N ASP A 201 6.01 20.20 -17.89
CA ASP A 201 6.08 20.69 -19.28
C ASP A 201 7.46 20.45 -19.89
N GLU A 202 7.61 20.78 -21.19
CA GLU A 202 8.89 20.66 -21.92
C GLU A 202 9.77 21.94 -21.80
N GLU A 203 9.21 23.05 -21.37
CA GLU A 203 9.89 24.35 -21.31
C GLU A 203 11.09 24.32 -20.33
N HIS A 204 10.93 23.63 -19.21
CA HIS A 204 11.96 23.50 -18.18
C HIS A 204 12.94 22.33 -18.42
N GLU A 205 12.84 21.64 -19.53
CA GLU A 205 13.71 20.50 -19.87
C GLU A 205 13.85 19.45 -18.72
N GLY A 206 12.83 19.34 -17.86
CA GLY A 206 12.77 18.39 -16.74
C GLY A 206 13.52 18.82 -15.48
N VAL A 207 13.98 20.06 -15.39
CA VAL A 207 14.71 20.63 -14.26
C VAL A 207 14.24 22.03 -13.96
N ILE A 208 14.18 22.37 -12.67
CA ILE A 208 13.85 23.71 -12.21
C ILE A 208 14.94 24.20 -11.25
N GLU A 209 15.38 25.45 -11.41
CA GLU A 209 16.43 26.04 -10.59
C GLU A 209 15.83 26.83 -9.42
N ARG A 210 16.17 26.47 -8.20
CA ARG A 210 15.68 27.09 -6.96
C ARG A 210 16.84 27.58 -6.09
N ALA A 211 16.67 28.74 -5.48
CA ALA A 211 17.61 29.25 -4.50
C ALA A 211 17.26 28.81 -3.09
N ILE A 212 18.25 28.31 -2.36
CA ILE A 212 18.13 27.93 -0.95
C ILE A 212 19.20 28.63 -0.10
N PRO A 213 18.88 28.96 1.17
CA PRO A 213 19.90 29.41 2.10
C PRO A 213 20.74 28.22 2.56
N THR A 214 22.04 28.40 2.66
CA THR A 214 22.96 27.36 3.14
C THR A 214 23.92 27.88 4.19
N ILE A 215 24.34 27.00 5.07
CA ILE A 215 25.47 27.15 6.01
C ILE A 215 26.48 26.04 5.77
N THR A 216 27.70 26.21 6.24
CA THR A 216 28.79 25.22 6.11
C THR A 216 28.97 24.49 7.44
N VAL A 217 28.96 23.17 7.40
CA VAL A 217 29.19 22.30 8.55
C VAL A 217 30.49 21.50 8.34
N GLN A 218 31.35 21.50 9.37
CA GLN A 218 32.55 20.66 9.36
C GLN A 218 32.18 19.21 9.67
N THR A 219 32.49 18.33 8.75
CA THR A 219 32.30 16.88 8.91
C THR A 219 33.65 16.17 8.94
N VAL A 220 33.62 14.87 9.23
CA VAL A 220 34.85 14.02 9.21
C VAL A 220 35.51 13.97 7.81
N ASP A 221 34.70 14.15 6.75
CA ASP A 221 35.16 14.14 5.37
C ASP A 221 35.46 15.55 4.83
N GLY A 222 35.36 16.59 5.66
CA GLY A 222 35.59 17.98 5.30
C GLY A 222 34.32 18.84 5.39
N PRO A 223 34.39 20.10 4.95
CA PRO A 223 33.25 21.01 5.01
C PRO A 223 32.18 20.65 3.99
N VAL A 224 30.92 20.63 4.43
CA VAL A 224 29.75 20.39 3.56
C VAL A 224 28.72 21.52 3.73
N LYS A 225 28.09 21.92 2.64
CA LYS A 225 26.94 22.84 2.70
C LYS A 225 25.71 22.07 3.13
N VAL A 226 24.91 22.66 4.01
CA VAL A 226 23.64 22.10 4.47
C VAL A 226 22.54 23.15 4.48
N THR A 227 21.30 22.67 4.41
CA THR A 227 20.07 23.45 4.56
C THR A 227 19.06 22.64 5.37
N THR A 228 17.93 23.25 5.76
CA THR A 228 16.85 22.50 6.41
C THR A 228 15.87 21.92 5.38
N VAL A 229 15.14 20.87 5.77
CA VAL A 229 14.03 20.37 4.95
C VAL A 229 12.99 21.46 4.74
N TYR A 230 12.73 22.33 5.72
CA TYR A 230 11.83 23.47 5.59
C TYR A 230 12.25 24.41 4.44
N ASP A 231 13.53 24.79 4.38
CA ASP A 231 14.07 25.65 3.33
C ASP A 231 13.97 24.97 1.95
N LEU A 232 14.18 23.65 1.89
CA LEU A 232 13.99 22.86 0.67
C LEU A 232 12.51 22.82 0.23
N ILE A 233 11.58 22.66 1.16
CA ILE A 233 10.14 22.64 0.85
C ILE A 233 9.68 24.00 0.31
N LEU A 234 10.09 25.11 0.93
CA LEU A 234 9.77 26.44 0.42
C LEU A 234 10.29 26.63 -1.01
N ALA A 235 11.52 26.21 -1.26
CA ALA A 235 12.12 26.26 -2.60
C ALA A 235 11.38 25.35 -3.59
N ASN A 236 11.09 24.10 -3.20
CA ASN A 236 10.37 23.13 -4.04
C ASN A 236 8.99 23.67 -4.48
N TYR A 237 8.25 24.29 -3.56
CA TYR A 237 6.95 24.90 -3.86
C TYR A 237 7.06 26.27 -4.56
N GLY A 238 8.26 26.78 -4.82
CA GLY A 238 8.48 28.03 -5.54
C GLY A 238 8.12 29.29 -4.76
N ILE A 239 8.26 29.29 -3.44
CA ILE A 239 7.97 30.43 -2.59
C ILE A 239 9.08 31.49 -2.72
N ASP A 240 8.71 32.72 -3.14
CA ASP A 240 9.66 33.81 -3.22
C ASP A 240 10.08 34.30 -1.83
N ARG A 241 11.38 34.26 -1.57
CA ARG A 241 12.02 34.77 -0.34
C ARG A 241 13.02 35.90 -0.62
N GLY A 242 13.03 36.45 -1.85
CA GLY A 242 13.94 37.50 -2.25
C GLY A 242 15.40 37.09 -2.42
N ILE A 243 15.68 35.76 -2.54
CA ILE A 243 17.05 35.23 -2.70
C ILE A 243 17.32 34.68 -4.11
N GLY A 244 16.39 34.82 -5.04
CA GLY A 244 16.57 34.39 -6.44
C GLY A 244 15.99 33.00 -6.73
N GLY A 245 16.42 32.44 -7.85
CA GLY A 245 15.84 31.19 -8.40
C GLY A 245 14.55 31.42 -9.17
N GLU A 246 14.00 30.39 -9.76
CA GLU A 246 12.72 30.41 -10.47
C GLU A 246 11.56 30.38 -9.47
N VAL A 247 11.07 31.51 -9.04
CA VAL A 247 10.03 31.64 -8.00
C VAL A 247 8.88 32.52 -8.48
N ALA A 248 7.69 32.27 -7.99
CA ALA A 248 6.50 33.03 -8.30
C ALA A 248 6.46 34.34 -7.50
N LYS A 249 6.18 35.49 -8.19
CA LYS A 249 5.95 36.77 -7.54
C LYS A 249 4.48 36.98 -7.17
N ALA A 250 3.57 36.33 -7.88
CA ALA A 250 2.13 36.39 -7.67
C ALA A 250 1.47 35.07 -8.03
N TYR A 251 0.25 34.81 -7.51
CA TYR A 251 -0.54 33.65 -7.86
C TYR A 251 -0.98 33.60 -9.33
N THR A 252 -0.90 34.75 -10.02
CA THR A 252 -1.20 34.88 -11.45
C THR A 252 -0.04 34.48 -12.36
N ASP A 253 1.15 34.29 -11.81
CA ASP A 253 2.31 33.83 -12.58
C ASP A 253 2.12 32.38 -12.99
N ASP A 254 2.57 32.08 -14.21
CA ASP A 254 2.56 30.70 -14.73
C ASP A 254 3.86 29.96 -14.33
N THR A 255 4.16 29.99 -13.06
CA THR A 255 5.36 29.35 -12.50
C THR A 255 4.97 28.10 -11.70
N PRO A 256 5.68 26.96 -11.84
CA PRO A 256 5.43 25.81 -11.00
C PRO A 256 5.70 26.15 -9.50
N TYR A 257 4.79 25.99 -8.62
CA TYR A 257 3.49 25.34 -8.55
C TYR A 257 2.41 26.34 -8.13
N THR A 258 2.22 27.41 -8.91
CA THR A 258 1.20 28.43 -8.59
C THR A 258 -0.23 27.95 -8.86
N PRO A 259 -1.23 28.67 -8.32
CA PRO A 259 -2.63 28.42 -8.66
C PRO A 259 -2.96 28.59 -10.16
N THR A 260 -2.31 29.54 -10.87
CA THR A 260 -2.51 29.73 -12.31
C THR A 260 -1.88 28.61 -13.14
N TRP A 261 -0.70 28.15 -12.76
CA TRP A 261 -0.05 26.99 -13.38
C TRP A 261 -0.95 25.73 -13.28
N GLN A 262 -1.50 25.43 -12.08
CA GLN A 262 -2.35 24.25 -11.90
C GLN A 262 -3.66 24.33 -12.68
N GLU A 263 -4.26 25.51 -12.88
CA GLU A 263 -5.52 25.67 -13.63
C GLU A 263 -5.40 25.10 -15.04
N LYS A 264 -4.27 25.29 -15.71
CA LYS A 264 -4.00 24.76 -17.05
C LYS A 264 -3.96 23.22 -17.07
N ILE A 265 -3.47 22.61 -16.00
CA ILE A 265 -3.31 21.16 -15.86
C ILE A 265 -4.62 20.51 -15.44
N THR A 266 -5.22 21.02 -14.38
CA THR A 266 -6.35 20.38 -13.69
C THR A 266 -7.71 20.83 -14.19
N GLY A 267 -7.80 22.04 -14.75
CA GLY A 267 -9.05 22.70 -15.11
C GLY A 267 -9.76 23.36 -13.93
N VAL A 268 -9.28 23.20 -12.71
CA VAL A 268 -9.83 23.90 -11.53
C VAL A 268 -9.35 25.35 -11.55
N LYS A 269 -10.28 26.29 -11.43
CA LYS A 269 -9.97 27.72 -11.45
C LYS A 269 -9.02 28.12 -10.31
N ALA A 270 -8.06 29.01 -10.61
CA ALA A 270 -7.05 29.44 -9.66
C ALA A 270 -7.66 30.06 -8.39
N ASP A 271 -8.68 30.88 -8.52
CA ASP A 271 -9.39 31.50 -7.41
C ASP A 271 -10.10 30.47 -6.51
N ILE A 272 -10.65 29.41 -7.09
CA ILE A 272 -11.26 28.29 -6.34
C ILE A 272 -10.18 27.52 -5.57
N ALA A 273 -9.05 27.20 -6.19
CA ALA A 273 -7.94 26.54 -5.53
C ALA A 273 -7.39 27.35 -4.35
N ILE A 274 -7.21 28.69 -4.54
CA ILE A 274 -6.78 29.62 -3.50
C ILE A 274 -7.80 29.66 -2.34
N ALA A 275 -9.08 29.80 -2.65
CA ALA A 275 -10.13 29.88 -1.64
C ALA A 275 -10.20 28.58 -0.82
N THR A 276 -10.12 27.43 -1.49
CA THR A 276 -10.15 26.10 -0.82
C THR A 276 -8.93 25.90 0.10
N ALA A 277 -7.74 26.30 -0.35
CA ALA A 277 -6.52 26.22 0.46
C ALA A 277 -6.61 27.09 1.72
N ARG A 278 -7.10 28.33 1.57
CA ARG A 278 -7.33 29.24 2.71
C ARG A 278 -8.35 28.70 3.69
N GLU A 279 -9.50 28.27 3.22
CA GLU A 279 -10.57 27.71 4.07
C GLU A 279 -10.09 26.50 4.88
N PHE A 280 -9.33 25.60 4.26
CA PHE A 280 -8.76 24.43 4.93
C PHE A 280 -7.78 24.85 6.03
N ALA A 281 -6.87 25.80 5.73
CA ALA A 281 -5.85 26.28 6.65
C ALA A 281 -6.45 27.17 7.76
N ASP A 282 -7.34 28.09 7.44
CA ASP A 282 -8.02 28.97 8.40
C ASP A 282 -8.82 28.13 9.43
N ASN A 283 -9.53 27.10 8.96
CA ASN A 283 -10.22 26.21 9.87
C ASN A 283 -9.23 25.42 10.75
N ALA A 284 -8.14 24.92 10.20
CA ALA A 284 -7.11 24.19 10.95
C ALA A 284 -6.46 25.11 12.02
N GLU A 285 -6.10 26.35 11.67
CA GLU A 285 -5.56 27.32 12.63
C GLU A 285 -6.54 27.64 13.74
N LYS A 286 -7.79 27.98 13.40
CA LYS A 286 -8.86 28.32 14.33
C LYS A 286 -9.19 27.20 15.29
N THR A 287 -9.24 25.98 14.79
CA THR A 287 -9.70 24.78 15.53
C THR A 287 -8.56 23.94 16.11
N LYS A 288 -7.31 24.33 15.86
CA LYS A 288 -6.11 23.58 16.23
C LYS A 288 -6.11 22.17 15.60
N GLY A 289 -6.24 22.15 14.27
CA GLY A 289 -6.03 20.96 13.46
C GLY A 289 -7.30 20.20 13.02
N ARG A 290 -8.51 20.71 13.20
CA ARG A 290 -9.76 20.00 12.87
C ARG A 290 -10.19 20.17 11.41
N SER A 291 -9.25 20.07 10.49
CA SER A 291 -9.49 19.94 9.04
C SER A 291 -9.08 18.55 8.60
N MET A 292 -9.96 17.84 7.87
CA MET A 292 -9.82 16.44 7.51
C MET A 292 -9.86 16.24 5.99
N ILE A 293 -9.08 15.29 5.49
CA ILE A 293 -9.18 14.81 4.10
C ILE A 293 -9.59 13.34 4.12
N ILE A 294 -10.76 13.05 3.54
CA ILE A 294 -11.23 11.67 3.31
C ILE A 294 -10.77 11.27 1.92
N MET A 295 -9.78 10.40 1.85
CA MET A 295 -9.22 9.93 0.59
C MET A 295 -9.71 8.52 0.26
N GLY A 296 -10.00 8.26 -0.98
CA GLY A 296 -10.53 6.98 -1.43
C GLY A 296 -9.71 6.32 -2.54
N GLY A 297 -10.16 5.13 -2.93
CA GLY A 297 -9.56 4.31 -3.99
C GLY A 297 -9.47 4.98 -5.36
N GLY A 298 -10.12 6.14 -5.55
CA GLY A 298 -9.97 7.00 -6.72
C GLY A 298 -8.52 7.39 -7.01
N ILE A 299 -7.69 7.46 -5.99
CA ILE A 299 -6.28 7.86 -6.08
C ILE A 299 -5.33 6.66 -6.19
N ASN A 300 -5.66 5.50 -5.60
CA ASN A 300 -4.73 4.38 -5.41
C ASN A 300 -4.18 3.74 -6.69
N HIS A 301 -4.88 3.83 -7.80
CA HIS A 301 -4.59 3.01 -8.98
C HIS A 301 -3.94 3.78 -10.13
N TRP A 302 -3.45 4.98 -9.88
CA TRP A 302 -2.59 5.72 -10.80
C TRP A 302 -1.15 5.24 -10.69
N TYR A 303 -0.40 5.29 -11.79
CA TYR A 303 1.02 4.93 -11.77
C TYR A 303 1.82 5.80 -10.77
N HIS A 304 1.47 7.06 -10.65
CA HIS A 304 2.05 8.01 -9.70
C HIS A 304 1.19 8.22 -8.44
N ALA A 305 0.39 7.24 -8.04
CA ALA A 305 -0.48 7.33 -6.87
C ALA A 305 0.24 7.73 -5.58
N ASP A 306 1.42 7.17 -5.33
CA ASP A 306 2.28 7.44 -4.18
C ASP A 306 2.65 8.94 -4.08
N ILE A 307 3.00 9.57 -5.19
CA ILE A 307 3.29 11.00 -5.24
C ILE A 307 2.03 11.83 -5.06
N ILE A 308 0.91 11.44 -5.67
CA ILE A 308 -0.38 12.13 -5.43
C ILE A 308 -0.72 12.08 -3.94
N TYR A 309 -0.58 10.91 -3.30
CA TYR A 309 -0.77 10.78 -1.84
C TYR A 309 0.11 11.75 -1.06
N ARG A 310 1.41 11.81 -1.37
CA ARG A 310 2.36 12.68 -0.65
C ARG A 310 2.03 14.16 -0.82
N THR A 311 1.59 14.61 -2.00
CA THR A 311 1.18 16.01 -2.18
C THR A 311 -0.03 16.37 -1.33
N ILE A 312 -1.01 15.47 -1.22
CA ILE A 312 -2.20 15.67 -0.39
C ILE A 312 -1.87 15.58 1.10
N LEU A 313 -1.02 14.63 1.50
CA LEU A 313 -0.55 14.51 2.89
C LEU A 313 0.24 15.74 3.33
N ASN A 314 0.97 16.40 2.43
CA ASN A 314 1.66 17.65 2.74
C ASN A 314 0.68 18.73 3.23
N LEU A 315 -0.52 18.84 2.68
CA LEU A 315 -1.54 19.80 3.14
C LEU A 315 -1.93 19.55 4.60
N ILE A 316 -2.07 18.29 4.97
CA ILE A 316 -2.38 17.84 6.32
C ILE A 316 -1.25 18.20 7.30
N MET A 317 -0.02 17.92 6.90
CA MET A 317 1.17 18.18 7.72
C MET A 317 1.48 19.68 7.84
N PHE A 318 1.30 20.46 6.78
CA PHE A 318 1.46 21.93 6.84
C PHE A 318 0.48 22.56 7.82
N CYS A 319 -0.73 22.06 7.88
CA CYS A 319 -1.79 22.60 8.74
C CYS A 319 -1.87 21.94 10.12
N GLY A 320 -0.96 21.00 10.46
CA GLY A 320 -0.89 20.36 11.77
C GLY A 320 -2.16 19.60 12.14
N THR A 321 -2.77 18.89 11.18
CA THR A 321 -4.07 18.26 11.38
C THR A 321 -3.99 16.78 11.76
N GLU A 322 -2.87 16.10 11.50
CA GLU A 322 -2.69 14.68 11.84
C GLU A 322 -2.50 14.48 13.34
N GLY A 323 -3.11 13.44 13.88
CA GLY A 323 -3.10 13.14 15.31
C GLY A 323 -4.04 14.03 16.15
N VAL A 324 -5.05 14.63 15.52
CA VAL A 324 -6.07 15.49 16.13
C VAL A 324 -7.47 14.94 15.83
N ASN A 325 -8.33 14.83 16.85
CA ASN A 325 -9.72 14.43 16.63
C ASN A 325 -10.46 15.43 15.72
N GLY A 326 -11.09 14.94 14.68
CA GLY A 326 -11.74 15.74 13.64
C GLY A 326 -10.79 16.31 12.60
N GLY A 327 -9.52 15.94 12.64
CA GLY A 327 -8.51 16.31 11.64
C GLY A 327 -7.85 15.11 11.00
N GLY A 328 -6.82 15.39 10.22
CA GLY A 328 -5.92 14.41 9.65
C GLY A 328 -6.46 13.70 8.43
N TRP A 329 -5.91 12.54 8.19
CA TRP A 329 -6.12 11.76 6.99
C TRP A 329 -7.02 10.55 7.24
N ALA A 330 -8.21 10.56 6.64
CA ALA A 330 -9.12 9.44 6.62
C ALA A 330 -8.97 8.69 5.29
N HIS A 331 -8.09 7.69 5.27
CA HIS A 331 -7.84 6.88 4.10
C HIS A 331 -8.74 5.65 4.07
N TYR A 332 -9.46 5.49 2.97
CA TYR A 332 -10.39 4.39 2.81
C TYR A 332 -10.13 3.60 1.55
N VAL A 333 -9.54 2.42 1.73
CA VAL A 333 -9.30 1.44 0.68
C VAL A 333 -10.03 0.12 0.92
N GLY A 334 -10.86 0.05 1.97
CA GLY A 334 -11.62 -1.13 2.37
C GLY A 334 -11.43 -1.48 3.84
N GLN A 335 -11.81 -2.68 4.24
CA GLN A 335 -11.63 -3.20 5.60
C GLN A 335 -10.24 -3.82 5.76
N GLU A 336 -9.20 -3.02 5.70
CA GLU A 336 -7.81 -3.50 5.68
C GLU A 336 -7.23 -3.72 7.08
N LYS A 337 -7.92 -3.29 8.12
CA LYS A 337 -7.45 -3.46 9.48
C LYS A 337 -7.98 -4.74 10.10
N LEU A 338 -7.08 -5.67 10.25
CA LEU A 338 -7.30 -6.79 11.13
C LEU A 338 -7.07 -6.34 12.57
N ARG A 339 -8.13 -6.28 13.34
CA ARG A 339 -8.08 -6.20 14.79
C ARG A 339 -8.95 -7.33 15.32
N PRO A 340 -8.44 -8.16 16.15
CA PRO A 340 -7.17 -8.24 16.90
C PRO A 340 -5.98 -8.81 16.07
N VAL A 341 -4.91 -8.04 15.89
CA VAL A 341 -3.78 -8.41 15.01
C VAL A 341 -2.93 -9.53 15.59
N GLU A 342 -2.58 -9.47 16.87
CA GLU A 342 -1.67 -10.40 17.54
C GLU A 342 -2.27 -11.80 17.62
N GLY A 343 -3.55 -11.88 17.93
CA GLY A 343 -4.27 -13.13 17.97
C GLY A 343 -4.32 -13.83 16.61
N TRP A 344 -4.50 -13.07 15.52
CA TRP A 344 -4.40 -13.62 14.16
C TRP A 344 -2.99 -14.12 13.86
N GLY A 345 -1.96 -13.41 14.32
CA GLY A 345 -0.57 -13.87 14.23
C GLY A 345 -0.38 -15.21 14.97
N GLY A 346 -1.04 -15.39 16.11
CA GLY A 346 -1.06 -16.62 16.85
C GLY A 346 -1.62 -17.81 16.06
N ILE A 347 -2.75 -17.62 15.41
CA ILE A 347 -3.35 -18.65 14.54
C ILE A 347 -2.44 -18.97 13.35
N MET A 348 -1.87 -17.96 12.70
CA MET A 348 -0.96 -18.16 11.57
C MET A 348 0.25 -19.03 11.94
N THR A 349 0.87 -18.80 13.10
CA THR A 349 2.00 -19.63 13.56
C THR A 349 1.58 -20.99 14.10
N ALA A 350 0.34 -21.14 14.53
CA ALA A 350 -0.18 -22.41 15.02
C ALA A 350 -0.31 -23.46 13.92
N ASN A 351 -0.82 -23.06 12.76
CA ASN A 351 -1.18 -24.01 11.69
C ASN A 351 -0.01 -24.79 11.12
N ASP A 352 1.19 -24.26 11.13
CA ASP A 352 2.39 -24.92 10.62
C ASP A 352 3.44 -25.20 11.71
N TRP A 353 3.26 -24.64 12.89
CA TRP A 353 4.24 -24.66 13.98
C TRP A 353 5.62 -24.13 13.57
N SER A 354 5.67 -23.39 12.49
CA SER A 354 6.87 -22.81 11.92
C SER A 354 7.05 -21.37 12.37
N LYS A 355 8.31 -20.98 12.64
CA LYS A 355 8.69 -19.59 12.93
C LYS A 355 8.99 -18.76 11.69
N ALA A 356 9.06 -19.38 10.53
CA ALA A 356 9.42 -18.76 9.27
C ALA A 356 8.31 -18.95 8.22
N PRO A 357 7.15 -18.32 8.37
CA PRO A 357 6.10 -18.37 7.37
C PRO A 357 6.59 -17.68 6.11
N ARG A 358 6.29 -18.27 4.96
CA ARG A 358 6.53 -17.64 3.66
C ARG A 358 5.43 -16.63 3.38
N LEU A 359 5.77 -15.35 3.40
CA LEU A 359 4.87 -14.28 2.99
C LEU A 359 4.89 -14.12 1.47
N GLN A 360 3.84 -13.52 0.93
CA GLN A 360 3.71 -13.30 -0.50
C GLN A 360 3.23 -11.88 -0.82
N ASN A 361 3.73 -11.34 -1.92
CA ASN A 361 3.29 -10.10 -2.52
C ASN A 361 2.51 -10.42 -3.80
N GLY A 362 1.21 -10.20 -3.79
CA GLY A 362 0.34 -10.60 -4.87
C GLY A 362 0.67 -9.95 -6.21
N THR A 363 1.00 -8.66 -6.24
CA THR A 363 1.30 -7.96 -7.50
C THR A 363 2.52 -8.54 -8.20
N SER A 364 3.59 -8.80 -7.47
CA SER A 364 4.81 -9.40 -8.01
C SER A 364 4.51 -10.77 -8.61
N TRP A 365 3.77 -11.61 -7.90
CA TRP A 365 3.37 -12.92 -8.38
C TRP A 365 2.56 -12.83 -9.67
N PHE A 366 1.50 -12.00 -9.71
CA PHE A 366 0.64 -11.86 -10.87
C PHE A 366 1.37 -11.27 -12.07
N TYR A 367 2.27 -10.31 -11.86
CA TYR A 367 3.07 -9.69 -12.90
C TYR A 367 3.94 -10.70 -13.65
N PHE A 368 4.59 -11.61 -12.91
CA PHE A 368 5.45 -12.64 -13.49
C PHE A 368 4.69 -13.90 -13.90
N ALA A 369 3.81 -14.42 -13.07
CA ALA A 369 3.10 -15.65 -13.38
C ALA A 369 2.20 -15.53 -14.62
N THR A 370 1.62 -14.35 -14.84
CA THR A 370 0.80 -14.04 -16.02
C THR A 370 1.58 -13.34 -17.14
N GLU A 371 2.88 -13.28 -17.03
CA GLU A 371 3.80 -12.71 -18.02
C GLU A 371 3.46 -11.28 -18.48
N GLN A 372 2.82 -10.48 -17.60
CA GLN A 372 2.46 -9.10 -17.95
C GLN A 372 3.69 -8.20 -18.18
N TYR A 373 4.86 -8.58 -17.66
CA TYR A 373 6.12 -7.89 -17.93
C TYR A 373 6.46 -7.83 -19.43
N ARG A 374 5.95 -8.76 -20.25
CA ARG A 374 6.17 -8.77 -21.70
C ARG A 374 5.48 -7.64 -22.43
N SER A 375 4.33 -7.22 -21.93
CA SER A 375 3.53 -6.16 -22.53
C SER A 375 3.69 -4.82 -21.84
N ASP A 376 4.64 -4.71 -20.91
CA ASP A 376 4.92 -3.45 -20.22
C ASP A 376 5.63 -2.47 -21.16
N CYS A 377 4.95 -1.36 -21.50
CA CYS A 377 5.42 -0.36 -22.44
C CYS A 377 6.07 0.85 -21.75
N ILE A 378 6.41 0.74 -20.49
CA ILE A 378 7.01 1.82 -19.71
C ILE A 378 8.53 1.76 -19.84
N ASP A 379 9.12 2.71 -20.57
CA ASP A 379 10.57 2.95 -20.52
C ASP A 379 10.91 3.82 -19.32
N LEU A 380 11.65 3.27 -18.38
CA LEU A 380 12.02 3.98 -17.15
C LEU A 380 13.01 5.13 -17.40
N ALA A 381 13.70 5.16 -18.57
CA ALA A 381 14.52 6.31 -18.95
C ALA A 381 13.71 7.61 -19.06
N ASP A 382 12.40 7.49 -19.39
CA ASP A 382 11.48 8.63 -19.46
C ASP A 382 10.77 8.95 -18.13
N ARG A 383 11.06 8.18 -17.08
CA ARG A 383 10.35 8.27 -15.78
C ARG A 383 11.24 8.73 -14.63
N VAL A 384 12.53 8.66 -14.79
CA VAL A 384 13.50 9.21 -13.84
C VAL A 384 13.68 10.72 -14.03
N SER A 385 14.23 11.36 -13.02
CA SER A 385 14.69 12.76 -13.14
C SER A 385 15.71 12.92 -14.24
N LYS A 386 15.71 14.04 -14.95
CA LYS A 386 16.78 14.39 -15.91
C LYS A 386 18.16 14.58 -15.24
N LEU A 387 18.19 14.63 -13.92
CA LEU A 387 19.41 14.72 -13.10
C LEU A 387 20.00 13.32 -12.79
N ALA A 388 19.34 12.24 -13.19
CA ALA A 388 19.72 10.86 -12.90
C ALA A 388 19.58 9.96 -14.13
N LYS A 389 20.05 8.73 -13.98
CA LYS A 389 19.84 7.65 -14.95
C LYS A 389 19.23 6.45 -14.21
N PRO A 390 18.23 5.77 -14.78
CA PRO A 390 17.71 4.56 -14.15
C PRO A 390 18.80 3.47 -14.15
N ARG A 391 18.82 2.65 -13.11
CA ARG A 391 19.67 1.45 -13.04
C ARG A 391 19.27 0.45 -14.14
N TYR A 392 17.97 0.33 -14.38
CA TYR A 392 17.38 -0.49 -15.45
C TYR A 392 16.32 0.28 -16.20
N ARG A 393 16.11 -0.09 -17.46
CA ARG A 393 15.07 0.54 -18.28
C ARG A 393 13.70 -0.15 -18.16
N HIS A 394 13.65 -1.42 -17.75
CA HIS A 394 12.43 -2.19 -17.62
C HIS A 394 12.00 -2.37 -16.16
N PRO A 395 10.70 -2.16 -15.82
CA PRO A 395 10.21 -2.28 -14.44
C PRO A 395 10.44 -3.64 -13.80
N GLY A 396 10.34 -4.72 -14.59
CA GLY A 396 10.56 -6.08 -14.11
C GLY A 396 11.94 -6.32 -13.50
N ASP A 397 12.97 -5.64 -14.02
CA ASP A 397 14.33 -5.77 -13.49
C ASP A 397 14.46 -5.25 -12.06
N TYR A 398 13.69 -4.22 -11.71
CA TYR A 398 13.64 -3.73 -10.33
C TYR A 398 12.94 -4.71 -9.40
N ASN A 399 11.99 -5.49 -9.90
CA ASN A 399 11.37 -6.53 -9.10
C ASN A 399 12.34 -7.69 -8.83
N VAL A 400 13.18 -8.04 -9.82
CA VAL A 400 14.27 -9.01 -9.66
C VAL A 400 15.29 -8.50 -8.63
N LEU A 401 15.69 -7.23 -8.75
CA LEU A 401 16.59 -6.60 -7.80
C LEU A 401 16.01 -6.61 -6.38
N ALA A 402 14.73 -6.25 -6.22
CA ALA A 402 14.07 -6.26 -4.92
C ALA A 402 14.00 -7.66 -4.30
N ALA A 403 13.79 -8.69 -5.11
CA ALA A 403 13.83 -10.08 -4.64
C ALA A 403 15.23 -10.46 -4.17
N ARG A 404 16.30 -10.11 -4.94
CA ARG A 404 17.70 -10.36 -4.56
C ARG A 404 18.09 -9.67 -3.27
N LEU A 405 17.65 -8.43 -3.06
CA LEU A 405 18.00 -7.65 -1.87
C LEU A 405 17.11 -7.99 -0.66
N GLY A 406 16.12 -8.87 -0.80
CA GLY A 406 15.20 -9.21 0.27
C GLY A 406 14.22 -8.09 0.64
N TRP A 407 13.96 -7.15 -0.26
CA TRP A 407 13.05 -6.03 -0.05
C TRP A 407 11.62 -6.34 -0.46
N LEU A 408 11.42 -7.28 -1.36
CA LEU A 408 10.09 -7.81 -1.65
C LEU A 408 9.73 -8.94 -0.69
N PRO A 409 8.53 -8.94 -0.12
CA PRO A 409 8.07 -10.02 0.77
C PRO A 409 7.71 -11.30 0.01
N SER A 410 7.64 -11.22 -1.31
CA SER A 410 7.26 -12.34 -2.13
C SER A 410 8.44 -12.94 -2.84
N TYR A 411 8.27 -14.20 -3.16
CA TYR A 411 8.85 -14.75 -4.34
C TYR A 411 10.36 -14.93 -4.42
N PRO A 412 11.11 -14.93 -3.37
CA PRO A 412 12.46 -15.47 -3.49
C PRO A 412 12.42 -16.99 -3.40
N THR A 413 11.66 -17.63 -4.31
CA THR A 413 11.79 -19.06 -4.53
C THR A 413 12.93 -19.31 -5.50
N PHE A 414 13.62 -20.44 -5.33
CA PHE A 414 14.73 -20.83 -6.18
C PHE A 414 14.25 -21.64 -7.40
N ASN A 415 15.02 -21.60 -8.48
CA ASN A 415 14.82 -22.45 -9.65
C ASN A 415 15.22 -23.91 -9.43
N LYS A 416 15.44 -24.31 -8.16
CA LYS A 416 15.79 -25.64 -7.72
C LYS A 416 15.01 -26.00 -6.45
N GLY A 417 14.60 -27.24 -6.29
CA GLY A 417 13.90 -27.69 -5.08
C GLY A 417 14.78 -27.55 -3.84
N SER A 418 14.20 -27.09 -2.73
CA SER A 418 14.94 -26.86 -1.49
C SER A 418 15.64 -28.13 -0.97
N GLN A 419 15.00 -29.30 -1.06
CA GLN A 419 15.59 -30.56 -0.62
C GLN A 419 16.80 -30.96 -1.48
N GLU A 420 16.71 -30.77 -2.79
CA GLU A 420 17.82 -31.00 -3.72
C GLU A 420 18.98 -30.03 -3.41
N LEU A 421 18.68 -28.76 -3.20
CA LEU A 421 19.66 -27.73 -2.86
C LEU A 421 20.40 -28.03 -1.55
N ILE A 422 19.67 -28.51 -0.53
CA ILE A 422 20.26 -28.96 0.75
C ILE A 422 21.17 -30.17 0.54
N ASN A 423 20.73 -31.14 -0.26
CA ASN A 423 21.51 -32.32 -0.56
C ASN A 423 22.82 -31.95 -1.31
N ASP A 424 22.75 -31.03 -2.27
CA ASP A 424 23.94 -30.52 -2.96
C ASP A 424 24.91 -29.83 -2.01
N ALA A 425 24.41 -28.99 -1.11
CA ALA A 425 25.25 -28.33 -0.12
C ALA A 425 25.94 -29.34 0.81
N ARG A 426 25.22 -30.37 1.25
CA ARG A 426 25.76 -31.45 2.07
C ARG A 426 26.79 -32.27 1.31
N ALA A 427 26.55 -32.58 0.04
CA ALA A 427 27.50 -33.25 -0.83
C ALA A 427 28.78 -32.43 -1.08
N ALA A 428 28.66 -31.11 -1.04
CA ALA A 428 29.79 -30.16 -1.10
C ALA A 428 30.53 -30.00 0.25
N GLY A 429 30.06 -30.68 1.31
CA GLY A 429 30.71 -30.70 2.63
C GLY A 429 30.09 -29.79 3.69
N ALA A 430 28.96 -29.15 3.40
CA ALA A 430 28.25 -28.33 4.40
C ALA A 430 27.57 -29.22 5.45
N GLY A 431 27.96 -29.10 6.71
CA GLY A 431 27.43 -29.89 7.83
C GLY A 431 26.44 -29.17 8.71
N THR A 432 26.39 -27.84 8.65
CA THR A 432 25.54 -26.99 9.48
C THR A 432 24.62 -26.13 8.64
N GLU A 433 23.52 -25.64 9.22
CA GLU A 433 22.60 -24.70 8.54
C GLU A 433 23.32 -23.44 8.05
N ALA A 434 24.27 -22.93 8.82
CA ALA A 434 25.07 -21.76 8.44
C ALA A 434 25.94 -22.03 7.20
N GLU A 435 26.56 -23.20 7.12
CA GLU A 435 27.36 -23.61 5.96
C GLU A 435 26.49 -23.85 4.72
N ILE A 436 25.29 -24.43 4.89
CA ILE A 436 24.29 -24.57 3.81
C ILE A 436 23.88 -23.20 3.32
N ASN A 437 23.56 -22.25 4.21
CA ASN A 437 23.21 -20.89 3.84
C ASN A 437 24.34 -20.18 3.09
N GLN A 438 25.58 -20.39 3.49
CA GLN A 438 26.76 -19.86 2.79
C GLN A 438 26.91 -20.47 1.40
N TYR A 439 26.69 -21.79 1.26
CA TYR A 439 26.68 -22.47 -0.03
C TYR A 439 25.62 -21.88 -0.96
N VAL A 440 24.39 -21.69 -0.47
CA VAL A 440 23.28 -21.11 -1.24
C VAL A 440 23.60 -19.68 -1.66
N ALA A 441 24.08 -18.85 -0.76
CA ALA A 441 24.47 -17.46 -1.06
C ALA A 441 25.59 -17.41 -2.13
N GLN A 442 26.57 -18.30 -2.04
CA GLN A 442 27.66 -18.38 -3.02
C GLN A 442 27.17 -18.89 -4.38
N ALA A 443 26.30 -19.89 -4.41
CA ALA A 443 25.69 -20.40 -5.63
C ALA A 443 24.86 -19.34 -6.38
N LEU A 444 24.13 -18.50 -5.63
CA LEU A 444 23.44 -17.34 -6.17
C LEU A 444 24.41 -16.29 -6.74
N LYS A 445 25.48 -15.98 -6.00
CA LYS A 445 26.53 -15.04 -6.46
C LYS A 445 27.18 -15.51 -7.75
N ASN A 446 27.45 -16.81 -7.85
CA ASN A 446 28.08 -17.43 -9.02
C ASN A 446 27.10 -17.65 -10.19
N LYS A 447 25.81 -17.37 -10.01
CA LYS A 447 24.74 -17.66 -10.99
C LYS A 447 24.53 -19.15 -11.29
N GLU A 448 24.95 -20.04 -10.41
CA GLU A 448 24.69 -21.48 -10.41
C GLU A 448 23.28 -21.79 -9.92
N LEU A 449 22.75 -20.92 -9.10
CA LEU A 449 21.39 -20.89 -8.58
C LEU A 449 20.78 -19.53 -8.93
N GLN A 450 19.47 -19.50 -9.19
CA GLN A 450 18.73 -18.27 -9.49
C GLN A 450 17.42 -18.21 -8.69
N PHE A 451 16.89 -17.02 -8.48
CA PHE A 451 15.51 -16.86 -8.08
C PHE A 451 14.57 -17.08 -9.26
N CYS A 452 13.40 -17.66 -9.04
CA CYS A 452 12.40 -17.92 -10.09
C CYS A 452 12.01 -16.68 -10.89
N VAL A 453 12.03 -15.50 -10.27
CA VAL A 453 11.71 -14.23 -10.94
C VAL A 453 12.71 -13.84 -12.02
N GLU A 454 13.90 -14.45 -12.06
CA GLU A 454 14.91 -14.21 -13.08
C GLU A 454 14.64 -15.00 -14.38
N ASP A 455 13.81 -16.05 -14.30
CA ASP A 455 13.39 -16.87 -15.46
C ASP A 455 11.93 -17.34 -15.24
N PRO A 456 10.94 -16.42 -15.21
CA PRO A 456 9.57 -16.75 -14.84
C PRO A 456 8.83 -17.60 -15.90
N ALA A 457 9.34 -17.65 -17.12
CA ALA A 457 8.78 -18.46 -18.20
C ALA A 457 9.40 -19.86 -18.30
N ALA A 458 10.39 -20.20 -17.47
CA ALA A 458 10.92 -21.56 -17.39
C ALA A 458 9.89 -22.51 -16.75
N LYS A 459 9.76 -23.73 -17.30
CA LYS A 459 8.75 -24.69 -16.84
C LYS A 459 8.92 -25.11 -15.37
N GLU A 460 10.16 -25.20 -14.90
CA GLU A 460 10.50 -25.47 -13.50
C GLU A 460 10.04 -24.35 -12.53
N ASN A 461 9.80 -23.16 -13.04
CA ASN A 461 9.37 -21.99 -12.28
C ASN A 461 7.87 -21.70 -12.41
N HIS A 462 7.14 -22.52 -13.16
CA HIS A 462 5.69 -22.34 -13.30
C HIS A 462 4.97 -22.56 -11.98
N PRO A 463 4.00 -21.69 -11.61
CA PRO A 463 3.05 -22.02 -10.56
C PRO A 463 2.19 -23.20 -11.05
N ARG A 464 2.08 -24.27 -10.23
CA ARG A 464 1.40 -25.50 -10.65
C ARG A 464 -0.04 -25.56 -10.18
N ASN A 465 -0.34 -24.97 -9.03
CA ASN A 465 -1.69 -24.87 -8.50
C ASN A 465 -2.00 -23.50 -7.95
N LEU A 466 -3.27 -23.11 -8.02
CA LEU A 466 -3.78 -21.85 -7.50
C LEU A 466 -5.07 -22.09 -6.73
N PHE A 467 -5.09 -21.70 -5.47
CA PHE A 467 -6.30 -21.58 -4.67
C PHE A 467 -6.82 -20.17 -4.75
N VAL A 468 -8.05 -19.99 -5.20
CA VAL A 468 -8.79 -18.75 -5.11
C VAL A 468 -9.80 -18.87 -3.99
N TRP A 469 -9.70 -18.01 -3.01
CA TRP A 469 -10.50 -18.10 -1.80
C TRP A 469 -11.32 -16.83 -1.60
N ARG A 470 -12.63 -16.95 -1.73
CA ARG A 470 -13.62 -15.87 -1.59
C ARG A 470 -13.31 -14.65 -2.47
N ALA A 471 -12.91 -14.90 -3.69
CA ALA A 471 -12.59 -13.86 -4.64
C ALA A 471 -12.95 -14.29 -6.07
N ASN A 472 -13.66 -13.46 -6.78
CA ASN A 472 -13.85 -13.65 -8.22
C ASN A 472 -12.64 -13.08 -8.98
N LEU A 473 -11.48 -13.73 -8.83
CA LEU A 473 -10.19 -13.25 -9.32
C LEU A 473 -10.19 -13.06 -10.84
N ILE A 474 -10.52 -14.12 -11.57
CA ILE A 474 -10.46 -14.15 -13.04
C ILE A 474 -11.62 -13.36 -13.66
N GLY A 475 -12.80 -13.38 -13.04
CA GLY A 475 -13.96 -12.72 -13.58
C GLY A 475 -14.01 -11.21 -13.34
N SER A 476 -13.48 -10.74 -12.22
CA SER A 476 -13.69 -9.34 -11.84
C SER A 476 -12.53 -8.62 -11.16
N SER A 477 -11.78 -9.28 -10.29
CA SER A 477 -10.89 -8.57 -9.37
C SER A 477 -9.51 -8.25 -9.95
N SER A 478 -8.93 -9.13 -10.77
CA SER A 478 -7.57 -8.95 -11.23
C SER A 478 -7.43 -8.02 -12.42
N LYS A 479 -6.44 -7.16 -12.36
CA LYS A 479 -6.02 -6.32 -13.48
C LYS A 479 -5.19 -7.14 -14.46
N GLY A 480 -5.40 -6.89 -15.74
CA GLY A 480 -4.77 -7.73 -16.77
C GLY A 480 -5.32 -9.15 -16.79
N HIS A 481 -6.60 -9.35 -16.45
CA HIS A 481 -7.16 -10.69 -16.31
C HIS A 481 -7.14 -11.50 -17.62
N GLU A 482 -7.09 -10.87 -18.78
CA GLU A 482 -6.93 -11.57 -20.06
C GLU A 482 -5.57 -12.30 -20.16
N TYR A 483 -4.54 -11.78 -19.47
CA TYR A 483 -3.25 -12.46 -19.35
C TYR A 483 -3.32 -13.68 -18.41
N PHE A 484 -4.25 -13.68 -17.44
CA PHE A 484 -4.55 -14.87 -16.63
C PHE A 484 -5.12 -15.98 -17.51
N LEU A 485 -6.08 -15.65 -18.35
CA LEU A 485 -6.65 -16.61 -19.28
C LEU A 485 -5.59 -17.16 -20.25
N LYS A 486 -4.71 -16.30 -20.76
CA LYS A 486 -3.65 -16.68 -21.67
C LYS A 486 -2.58 -17.55 -21.00
N HIS A 487 -1.94 -17.03 -19.94
CA HIS A 487 -0.70 -17.60 -19.43
C HIS A 487 -0.87 -18.56 -18.25
N LEU A 488 -1.90 -18.38 -17.41
CA LEU A 488 -2.16 -19.35 -16.34
C LEU A 488 -3.04 -20.51 -16.80
N LEU A 489 -4.10 -20.22 -17.57
CA LEU A 489 -5.07 -21.22 -17.98
C LEU A 489 -4.84 -21.76 -19.40
N GLY A 490 -4.10 -21.07 -20.25
CA GLY A 490 -3.87 -21.48 -21.66
C GLY A 490 -5.15 -21.55 -22.47
N THR A 491 -6.09 -20.60 -22.27
CA THR A 491 -7.41 -20.60 -22.92
C THR A 491 -7.63 -19.36 -23.78
N LYS A 492 -8.81 -19.28 -24.41
CA LYS A 492 -9.22 -18.13 -25.23
C LYS A 492 -9.18 -16.84 -24.43
N HIS A 493 -8.56 -15.82 -25.01
CA HIS A 493 -8.31 -14.53 -24.38
C HIS A 493 -8.51 -13.35 -25.32
N GLY A 494 -8.71 -12.16 -24.78
CA GLY A 494 -8.91 -10.92 -25.52
C GLY A 494 -7.62 -10.10 -25.78
N VAL A 495 -6.46 -10.54 -25.36
CA VAL A 495 -5.18 -9.82 -25.54
C VAL A 495 -4.92 -9.59 -27.03
N LEU A 496 -4.69 -8.34 -27.43
CA LEU A 496 -4.38 -7.96 -28.82
C LEU A 496 -2.87 -7.91 -29.08
N GLU A 497 -2.12 -7.34 -28.14
CA GLU A 497 -0.67 -7.19 -28.22
C GLU A 497 -0.06 -7.53 -26.87
N ASP A 498 0.73 -8.57 -26.78
CA ASP A 498 1.28 -9.05 -25.51
C ASP A 498 2.79 -8.89 -25.36
N ASP A 499 3.51 -8.72 -26.45
CA ASP A 499 4.94 -8.45 -26.40
C ASP A 499 5.24 -7.01 -26.84
N ASP A 500 5.95 -6.23 -26.02
CA ASP A 500 6.51 -4.96 -26.41
C ASP A 500 8.03 -5.12 -26.59
N ALA A 501 8.49 -5.00 -27.83
CA ALA A 501 9.90 -5.12 -28.17
C ALA A 501 10.70 -3.83 -27.92
N SER A 502 10.05 -2.71 -27.58
CA SER A 502 10.70 -1.41 -27.42
C SER A 502 11.67 -1.39 -26.24
N VAL A 503 11.30 -2.06 -25.13
CA VAL A 503 12.14 -2.22 -23.95
C VAL A 503 12.05 -3.65 -23.44
N LYS A 504 13.16 -4.37 -23.49
CA LYS A 504 13.27 -5.71 -22.90
C LYS A 504 14.01 -5.66 -21.56
N PRO A 505 13.63 -6.52 -20.62
CA PRO A 505 14.35 -6.63 -19.35
C PRO A 505 15.79 -7.17 -19.58
N GLU A 506 16.71 -6.75 -18.74
CA GLU A 506 18.11 -7.17 -18.70
C GLU A 506 18.36 -8.31 -17.71
N GLU A 507 17.61 -8.34 -16.62
CA GLU A 507 17.75 -9.29 -15.51
C GLU A 507 16.77 -10.48 -15.61
N ILE A 508 15.74 -10.36 -16.44
CA ILE A 508 14.77 -11.43 -16.71
C ILE A 508 15.17 -12.13 -18.01
N LYS A 509 15.35 -13.42 -17.93
CA LYS A 509 15.64 -14.22 -19.14
C LYS A 509 14.44 -14.23 -20.07
N TRP A 510 14.61 -13.62 -21.25
CA TRP A 510 13.57 -13.57 -22.25
C TRP A 510 13.46 -14.91 -22.98
N ARG A 511 12.31 -15.55 -22.90
CA ARG A 511 11.96 -16.76 -23.63
C ARG A 511 10.71 -16.50 -24.47
N GLU A 512 10.45 -17.33 -25.47
CA GLU A 512 9.14 -17.34 -26.10
C GLU A 512 8.08 -17.79 -25.08
N ALA A 513 6.91 -17.16 -25.13
CA ALA A 513 5.81 -17.53 -24.25
C ALA A 513 5.33 -18.95 -24.58
N ASP A 514 5.09 -19.77 -23.57
CA ASP A 514 4.43 -21.06 -23.74
C ASP A 514 2.94 -20.82 -24.02
N GLU A 515 2.40 -21.47 -25.06
CA GLU A 515 0.97 -21.40 -25.36
C GLU A 515 0.12 -22.19 -24.36
N ALA A 516 0.72 -23.17 -23.69
CA ALA A 516 0.05 -23.91 -22.64
C ALA A 516 -0.06 -23.09 -21.36
N GLY A 517 -1.14 -23.26 -20.61
CA GLY A 517 -1.29 -22.66 -19.30
C GLY A 517 -0.25 -23.18 -18.31
N LYS A 518 0.15 -22.34 -17.37
CA LYS A 518 1.14 -22.66 -16.34
C LYS A 518 0.56 -23.47 -15.16
N LEU A 519 -0.77 -23.44 -14.98
CA LEU A 519 -1.43 -24.16 -13.90
C LEU A 519 -1.80 -25.58 -14.29
N ASP A 520 -1.59 -26.49 -13.36
CA ASP A 520 -2.13 -27.85 -13.44
C ASP A 520 -3.50 -27.94 -12.78
N LEU A 521 -3.74 -27.07 -11.77
CA LEU A 521 -4.92 -27.15 -10.92
C LEU A 521 -5.34 -25.74 -10.46
N LEU A 522 -6.59 -25.39 -10.73
CA LEU A 522 -7.26 -24.23 -10.19
C LEU A 522 -8.39 -24.65 -9.26
N ILE A 523 -8.32 -24.22 -8.02
CA ILE A 523 -9.31 -24.50 -6.98
C ILE A 523 -9.98 -23.22 -6.55
N ASP A 524 -11.31 -23.17 -6.60
CA ASP A 524 -12.12 -22.07 -6.09
C ASP A 524 -12.85 -22.44 -4.80
N ILE A 525 -12.75 -21.60 -3.78
CA ILE A 525 -13.46 -21.75 -2.51
C ILE A 525 -14.36 -20.54 -2.36
N ASP A 526 -15.60 -20.65 -2.76
CA ASP A 526 -16.55 -19.54 -2.73
C ASP A 526 -17.95 -20.01 -2.38
N PHE A 527 -18.78 -19.09 -1.91
CA PHE A 527 -20.19 -19.33 -1.60
C PHE A 527 -21.12 -19.05 -2.81
N ARG A 528 -20.53 -18.71 -3.94
CA ARG A 528 -21.24 -18.40 -5.20
C ARG A 528 -20.48 -18.97 -6.38
N MET A 529 -21.19 -19.39 -7.41
CA MET A 529 -20.61 -19.77 -8.69
C MET A 529 -20.34 -18.51 -9.53
N ALA A 530 -19.20 -17.85 -9.24
CA ALA A 530 -18.69 -16.74 -10.04
C ALA A 530 -17.92 -17.25 -11.26
N SER A 531 -17.48 -16.34 -12.17
CA SER A 531 -16.71 -16.78 -13.35
C SER A 531 -15.39 -17.46 -13.01
N THR A 532 -14.78 -17.17 -11.87
CA THR A 532 -13.59 -17.91 -11.41
C THR A 532 -13.94 -19.39 -11.20
N GLY A 533 -15.07 -19.70 -10.55
CA GLY A 533 -15.53 -21.06 -10.36
C GLY A 533 -15.80 -21.79 -11.66
N LEU A 534 -16.31 -21.08 -12.70
CA LEU A 534 -16.55 -21.69 -14.02
C LEU A 534 -15.25 -22.10 -14.75
N TYR A 535 -14.13 -21.46 -14.42
CA TYR A 535 -12.81 -21.84 -14.96
C TYR A 535 -12.06 -22.82 -14.06
N SER A 536 -12.56 -23.11 -12.85
CA SER A 536 -11.86 -23.93 -11.87
C SER A 536 -12.04 -25.42 -12.14
N ASP A 537 -11.01 -26.20 -11.84
CA ASP A 537 -11.06 -27.66 -11.91
C ASP A 537 -11.84 -28.22 -10.72
N ILE A 538 -11.73 -27.56 -9.56
CA ILE A 538 -12.41 -27.94 -8.33
C ILE A 538 -13.07 -26.71 -7.72
N VAL A 539 -14.32 -26.83 -7.30
CA VAL A 539 -15.04 -25.80 -6.55
C VAL A 539 -15.47 -26.38 -5.22
N PHE A 540 -15.01 -25.78 -4.12
CA PHE A 540 -15.47 -26.09 -2.77
C PHE A 540 -16.54 -25.07 -2.35
N PRO A 541 -17.79 -25.52 -2.12
CA PRO A 541 -18.85 -24.61 -1.66
C PRO A 541 -18.58 -24.16 -0.23
N ALA A 542 -18.45 -22.86 -0.04
CA ALA A 542 -18.16 -22.24 1.25
C ALA A 542 -19.42 -21.72 1.94
N ALA A 543 -19.48 -21.85 3.25
CA ALA A 543 -20.57 -21.33 4.07
C ALA A 543 -20.66 -19.79 4.00
N THR A 544 -21.89 -19.27 4.00
CA THR A 544 -22.19 -17.84 4.11
C THR A 544 -22.13 -17.36 5.57
N TRP A 545 -22.37 -16.07 5.78
CA TRP A 545 -22.33 -15.47 7.11
C TRP A 545 -23.35 -16.02 8.10
N TYR A 546 -24.51 -16.53 7.63
CA TYR A 546 -25.55 -17.12 8.48
C TYR A 546 -25.30 -18.58 8.83
N GLU A 547 -24.30 -19.20 8.21
CA GLU A 547 -24.02 -20.63 8.30
C GLU A 547 -22.70 -20.94 9.04
N LYS A 548 -21.98 -19.92 9.51
CA LYS A 548 -20.67 -20.10 10.13
C LYS A 548 -20.43 -19.23 11.36
N GLU A 549 -19.44 -19.60 12.13
CA GLU A 549 -18.86 -18.76 13.18
C GLU A 549 -17.60 -18.08 12.67
N ASP A 550 -17.40 -16.80 13.04
CA ASP A 550 -16.22 -16.02 12.67
C ASP A 550 -16.15 -14.73 13.49
N LEU A 551 -15.06 -13.97 13.32
CA LEU A 551 -14.90 -12.64 13.85
C LEU A 551 -15.05 -11.59 12.74
N SER A 552 -15.54 -10.41 13.10
CA SER A 552 -15.62 -9.28 12.18
C SER A 552 -15.17 -7.99 12.86
N SER A 553 -14.44 -7.18 12.11
CA SER A 553 -14.06 -5.81 12.49
C SER A 553 -14.01 -4.94 11.26
N THR A 554 -13.99 -3.64 11.45
CA THR A 554 -13.90 -2.64 10.39
C THR A 554 -13.10 -1.44 10.84
N ASP A 555 -12.60 -0.65 9.91
CA ASP A 555 -11.98 0.65 10.21
C ASP A 555 -13.00 1.79 10.43
N MET A 556 -14.29 1.55 10.14
CA MET A 556 -15.35 2.53 10.35
C MET A 556 -15.67 2.81 11.81
N HIS A 557 -15.37 1.85 12.70
CA HIS A 557 -15.61 1.97 14.14
C HIS A 557 -14.70 1.04 14.95
N PRO A 558 -14.45 1.34 16.23
CA PRO A 558 -13.60 0.54 17.10
C PRO A 558 -14.36 -0.58 17.81
N TYR A 559 -15.25 -1.30 17.11
CA TYR A 559 -15.98 -2.44 17.65
C TYR A 559 -15.55 -3.71 16.97
N VAL A 560 -15.46 -4.79 17.72
CA VAL A 560 -15.33 -6.15 17.23
C VAL A 560 -16.64 -6.89 17.43
N HIS A 561 -17.02 -7.70 16.46
CA HIS A 561 -18.24 -8.49 16.45
C HIS A 561 -17.95 -9.95 16.08
N VAL A 562 -18.96 -10.78 16.23
CA VAL A 562 -18.94 -12.16 15.74
C VAL A 562 -19.96 -12.34 14.62
N PHE A 563 -19.66 -13.27 13.74
CA PHE A 563 -20.70 -14.03 13.05
C PHE A 563 -21.02 -15.24 13.89
N GLN A 564 -22.31 -15.50 14.08
CA GLN A 564 -22.80 -16.71 14.70
C GLN A 564 -23.74 -17.42 13.73
N ALA A 565 -23.57 -18.71 13.58
CA ALA A 565 -24.44 -19.50 12.74
C ALA A 565 -25.91 -19.40 13.20
N ALA A 566 -26.79 -19.01 12.32
CA ALA A 566 -28.24 -18.98 12.52
C ALA A 566 -28.93 -20.22 11.95
N VAL A 567 -28.28 -20.89 11.02
CA VAL A 567 -28.69 -22.12 10.35
C VAL A 567 -27.50 -23.00 10.13
N ASP A 568 -27.74 -24.30 9.98
CA ASP A 568 -26.69 -25.25 9.60
C ASP A 568 -26.22 -25.01 8.16
N CYS A 569 -24.99 -25.41 7.87
CA CYS A 569 -24.47 -25.42 6.50
C CYS A 569 -25.37 -26.24 5.58
N ALA A 570 -25.72 -25.67 4.42
CA ALA A 570 -26.54 -26.35 3.43
C ALA A 570 -25.73 -27.36 2.63
N TRP A 571 -26.28 -28.53 2.36
CA TRP A 571 -25.71 -29.61 1.54
C TRP A 571 -24.27 -29.99 1.99
N GLU A 572 -23.31 -29.93 1.07
CA GLU A 572 -21.89 -30.25 1.31
C GLU A 572 -21.08 -29.00 1.66
N THR A 573 -21.72 -27.87 1.86
CA THR A 573 -21.10 -26.61 2.23
C THR A 573 -20.38 -26.73 3.56
N LYS A 574 -19.19 -26.17 3.65
CA LYS A 574 -18.39 -26.11 4.88
C LYS A 574 -17.98 -24.68 5.18
N SER A 575 -17.75 -24.40 6.46
CA SER A 575 -17.02 -23.18 6.83
C SER A 575 -15.62 -23.18 6.20
N ASP A 576 -15.02 -22.01 6.07
CA ASP A 576 -13.64 -21.90 5.57
C ASP A 576 -12.67 -22.72 6.44
N TRP A 577 -12.86 -22.65 7.77
CA TRP A 577 -12.05 -23.40 8.72
C TRP A 577 -12.17 -24.91 8.50
N ASP A 578 -13.38 -25.43 8.37
CA ASP A 578 -13.63 -26.86 8.15
C ASP A 578 -13.14 -27.34 6.79
N THR A 579 -13.22 -26.49 5.77
CA THR A 579 -12.69 -26.80 4.44
C THR A 579 -11.17 -27.03 4.51
N PHE A 580 -10.42 -26.11 5.12
CA PHE A 580 -8.97 -26.26 5.25
C PHE A 580 -8.58 -27.37 6.23
N ARG A 581 -9.36 -27.60 7.28
CA ARG A 581 -9.16 -28.74 8.18
C ARG A 581 -9.31 -30.08 7.45
N THR A 582 -10.34 -30.23 6.62
CA THR A 582 -10.56 -31.43 5.81
C THR A 582 -9.44 -31.62 4.77
N LEU A 583 -8.97 -30.53 4.17
CA LEU A 583 -7.80 -30.58 3.29
C LEU A 583 -6.54 -31.03 4.04
N ALA A 584 -6.28 -30.47 5.23
CA ALA A 584 -5.14 -30.84 6.06
C ALA A 584 -5.18 -32.36 6.46
N GLU A 585 -6.35 -32.84 6.81
CA GLU A 585 -6.56 -34.27 7.10
C GLU A 585 -6.26 -35.16 5.89
N THR A 586 -6.79 -34.79 4.74
CA THR A 586 -6.59 -35.52 3.49
C THR A 586 -5.12 -35.49 3.05
N VAL A 587 -4.45 -34.33 3.12
CA VAL A 587 -3.02 -34.21 2.78
C VAL A 587 -2.18 -35.08 3.72
N SER A 588 -2.47 -35.08 5.03
CA SER A 588 -1.73 -35.90 6.00
C SER A 588 -1.88 -37.39 5.74
N ARG A 589 -3.09 -37.82 5.41
CA ARG A 589 -3.36 -39.21 5.05
C ARG A 589 -2.62 -39.64 3.78
N VAL A 590 -2.73 -38.86 2.71
CA VAL A 590 -2.08 -39.14 1.43
C VAL A 590 -0.55 -39.10 1.56
N ALA A 591 -0.01 -38.19 2.36
CA ALA A 591 1.43 -38.14 2.64
C ALA A 591 1.94 -39.42 3.32
N LYS A 592 1.18 -39.91 4.32
CA LYS A 592 1.50 -41.21 4.94
C LYS A 592 1.45 -42.38 3.94
N GLU A 593 0.39 -42.44 3.15
CA GLU A 593 0.18 -43.52 2.15
C GLU A 593 1.26 -43.49 1.06
N SER A 594 1.72 -42.30 0.65
CA SER A 594 2.75 -42.16 -0.38
C SER A 594 4.19 -42.20 0.16
N GLY A 595 4.37 -42.24 1.48
CA GLY A 595 5.68 -42.16 2.12
C GLY A 595 6.36 -40.80 2.02
N PHE A 596 5.64 -39.75 1.65
CA PHE A 596 6.12 -38.37 1.60
C PHE A 596 5.83 -37.68 2.92
N THR A 597 6.70 -37.87 3.89
CA THR A 597 6.52 -37.41 5.27
C THR A 597 7.37 -36.19 5.59
N GLU A 598 8.65 -36.41 5.87
CA GLU A 598 9.54 -35.28 6.22
C GLU A 598 10.10 -34.56 4.99
N TYR A 599 10.20 -33.24 5.11
CA TYR A 599 10.75 -32.35 4.09
C TYR A 599 11.53 -31.22 4.75
N GLU A 600 12.74 -30.98 4.27
CA GLU A 600 13.53 -29.80 4.64
C GLU A 600 13.35 -28.73 3.58
N ASP A 601 12.94 -27.55 4.01
CA ASP A 601 12.74 -26.38 3.15
C ASP A 601 13.69 -25.24 3.58
N ILE A 602 14.27 -24.55 2.59
CA ILE A 602 14.99 -23.31 2.81
C ILE A 602 14.04 -22.18 2.40
N VAL A 603 13.59 -21.43 3.38
CA VAL A 603 12.72 -20.29 3.17
C VAL A 603 13.57 -19.03 3.08
N ALA A 604 13.53 -18.36 1.93
CA ALA A 604 14.11 -17.04 1.77
C ALA A 604 13.14 -16.01 2.34
N LEU A 605 13.40 -15.53 3.55
CA LEU A 605 12.57 -14.53 4.21
C LEU A 605 13.00 -13.13 3.80
N PRO A 606 12.04 -12.23 3.49
CA PRO A 606 12.35 -10.83 3.28
C PRO A 606 12.99 -10.22 4.54
N LEU A 607 13.76 -9.18 4.33
CA LEU A 607 14.37 -8.43 5.44
C LEU A 607 13.27 -7.75 6.25
N GLY A 608 13.31 -7.91 7.57
CA GLY A 608 12.35 -7.29 8.48
C GLY A 608 12.75 -5.86 8.80
N HIS A 609 12.07 -4.90 8.17
CA HIS A 609 12.24 -3.47 8.47
C HIS A 609 10.96 -2.92 9.08
N ASP A 610 11.12 -2.01 10.02
CA ASP A 610 10.00 -1.36 10.69
C ASP A 610 9.56 -0.07 10.00
N SER A 611 10.39 0.47 9.14
CA SER A 611 10.11 1.70 8.40
C SER A 611 10.77 1.71 7.03
N PRO A 612 10.24 2.50 6.09
CA PRO A 612 10.89 2.71 4.79
C PRO A 612 12.31 3.25 4.89
N GLY A 613 12.60 4.04 5.93
CA GLY A 613 13.93 4.62 6.15
C GLY A 613 15.03 3.59 6.38
N GLU A 614 14.71 2.44 6.96
CA GLU A 614 15.68 1.35 7.15
C GLU A 614 16.08 0.67 5.85
N VAL A 615 15.28 0.80 4.81
CA VAL A 615 15.56 0.28 3.47
C VAL A 615 16.60 1.13 2.74
N ALA A 616 16.77 2.38 3.15
CA ALA A 616 17.74 3.34 2.59
C ALA A 616 19.20 3.03 2.96
N GLN A 617 19.62 1.81 2.90
CA GLN A 617 20.92 1.34 3.42
C GLN A 617 21.92 0.94 2.34
N PRO A 618 23.20 0.97 2.68
CA PRO A 618 23.85 1.90 3.60
C PRO A 618 23.93 3.30 3.00
N GLU A 619 23.82 4.32 3.81
CA GLU A 619 23.94 5.73 3.37
C GLU A 619 22.99 6.15 2.25
N GLY A 620 21.79 5.55 2.20
CA GLY A 620 20.78 5.82 1.18
C GLY A 620 21.06 5.18 -0.19
N LYS A 621 22.02 4.27 -0.30
CA LYS A 621 22.42 3.63 -1.57
C LYS A 621 21.78 2.27 -1.77
N VAL A 622 21.60 1.90 -3.02
CA VAL A 622 21.15 0.56 -3.46
C VAL A 622 22.36 -0.21 -3.96
N LEU A 623 22.75 -1.27 -3.25
CA LEU A 623 23.90 -2.09 -3.61
C LEU A 623 23.47 -3.51 -4.00
N ASP A 624 23.85 -3.93 -5.21
CA ASP A 624 23.52 -5.24 -5.75
C ASP A 624 24.74 -6.18 -5.66
N TRP A 625 24.63 -7.18 -4.79
CA TRP A 625 25.66 -8.19 -4.64
C TRP A 625 25.89 -9.04 -5.91
N SER A 626 24.87 -9.18 -6.77
CA SER A 626 25.01 -9.90 -8.04
C SER A 626 25.88 -9.16 -9.07
N LYS A 627 26.10 -7.86 -8.88
CA LYS A 627 27.01 -7.00 -9.66
C LYS A 627 28.36 -6.81 -8.96
N GLY A 628 28.57 -7.40 -7.79
CA GLY A 628 29.80 -7.25 -7.01
C GLY A 628 29.92 -5.92 -6.23
N GLU A 629 28.80 -5.20 -6.07
CA GLU A 629 28.75 -3.93 -5.33
C GLU A 629 28.83 -4.14 -3.81
N CYS A 630 28.44 -5.32 -3.32
CA CYS A 630 28.59 -5.77 -1.94
C CYS A 630 28.64 -7.31 -1.89
N GLU A 631 28.82 -7.90 -0.70
CA GLU A 631 28.75 -9.34 -0.50
C GLU A 631 27.30 -9.81 -0.21
N PRO A 632 26.89 -11.00 -0.70
CA PRO A 632 25.59 -11.58 -0.36
C PRO A 632 25.61 -12.16 1.04
N ILE A 633 25.08 -11.43 2.00
CA ILE A 633 25.01 -11.81 3.40
C ILE A 633 23.53 -12.07 3.76
N PRO A 634 23.11 -13.33 4.02
CA PRO A 634 21.75 -13.65 4.43
C PRO A 634 21.29 -12.81 5.63
N GLY A 635 20.12 -12.20 5.52
CA GLY A 635 19.56 -11.34 6.56
C GLY A 635 20.12 -9.92 6.62
N LYS A 636 21.05 -9.55 5.70
CA LYS A 636 21.59 -8.17 5.61
C LYS A 636 21.50 -7.59 4.21
N THR A 637 22.13 -8.18 3.23
CA THR A 637 22.20 -7.69 1.85
C THR A 637 21.37 -8.53 0.89
N MET A 638 20.80 -9.61 1.39
CA MET A 638 19.91 -10.52 0.68
C MET A 638 18.84 -11.06 1.66
N PRO A 639 17.81 -11.75 1.19
CA PRO A 639 16.82 -12.40 2.07
C PRO A 639 17.51 -13.27 3.12
N ASN A 640 16.93 -13.35 4.31
CA ASN A 640 17.40 -14.28 5.31
C ASN A 640 17.04 -15.72 4.89
N LEU A 641 17.96 -16.66 5.05
CA LEU A 641 17.76 -18.05 4.71
C LEU A 641 17.45 -18.84 6.00
N VAL A 642 16.24 -19.36 6.10
CA VAL A 642 15.77 -20.07 7.29
C VAL A 642 15.42 -21.50 6.93
N HIS A 643 15.94 -22.44 7.70
CA HIS A 643 15.63 -23.87 7.55
C HIS A 643 14.35 -24.20 8.30
N VAL A 644 13.42 -24.85 7.61
CA VAL A 644 12.16 -25.31 8.17
C VAL A 644 12.01 -26.81 7.90
N LYS A 645 11.84 -27.58 8.96
CA LYS A 645 11.47 -28.99 8.84
C LYS A 645 9.95 -29.10 8.82
N ARG A 646 9.44 -29.70 7.77
CA ARG A 646 8.02 -29.93 7.57
C ARG A 646 7.75 -31.43 7.56
N ASP A 647 6.69 -31.87 8.22
CA ASP A 647 6.19 -33.23 8.12
C ASP A 647 4.76 -33.17 7.57
N TYR A 648 4.61 -33.48 6.30
CA TYR A 648 3.31 -33.43 5.64
C TYR A 648 2.32 -34.47 6.18
N SER A 649 2.80 -35.54 6.78
CA SER A 649 1.95 -36.53 7.46
C SER A 649 1.34 -36.02 8.77
N LYS A 650 1.82 -34.85 9.26
CA LYS A 650 1.44 -34.22 10.53
C LYS A 650 0.70 -32.91 10.36
N ILE A 651 0.37 -32.48 9.13
CA ILE A 651 -0.30 -31.21 8.88
C ILE A 651 -1.63 -31.11 9.63
N PHE A 652 -2.44 -32.18 9.60
CA PHE A 652 -3.72 -32.21 10.31
C PHE A 652 -3.54 -32.04 11.83
N GLU A 653 -2.62 -32.76 12.39
CA GLU A 653 -2.33 -32.72 13.84
C GLU A 653 -1.88 -31.33 14.30
N LYS A 654 -1.13 -30.64 13.44
CA LYS A 654 -0.72 -29.24 13.67
C LYS A 654 -1.85 -28.26 13.45
N TYR A 655 -2.71 -28.49 12.46
CA TYR A 655 -3.81 -27.59 12.11
C TYR A 655 -4.85 -27.47 13.22
N ILE A 656 -5.18 -28.60 13.89
CA ILE A 656 -6.23 -28.66 14.89
C ILE A 656 -5.81 -28.23 16.31
N ALA A 657 -4.56 -27.87 16.49
CA ALA A 657 -4.02 -27.50 17.80
C ALA A 657 -3.17 -26.23 17.76
N LEU A 658 -3.24 -25.48 18.84
CA LEU A 658 -2.38 -24.32 19.01
C LEU A 658 -0.93 -24.77 19.24
N GLY A 659 -0.02 -24.33 18.38
CA GLY A 659 1.37 -24.73 18.40
C GLY A 659 2.19 -24.09 19.53
N PRO A 660 3.44 -24.58 19.75
CA PRO A 660 4.29 -24.13 20.85
C PRO A 660 4.91 -22.73 20.66
N ASN A 661 4.89 -22.20 19.46
CA ASN A 661 5.64 -20.99 19.11
C ASN A 661 5.18 -19.73 19.84
N ILE A 662 3.96 -19.76 20.41
CA ILE A 662 3.32 -18.61 21.05
C ILE A 662 2.97 -18.86 22.52
N GLU A 663 3.44 -19.94 23.13
CA GLU A 663 3.14 -20.27 24.54
C GLU A 663 3.51 -19.18 25.53
N ASN A 664 4.63 -18.50 25.30
CA ASN A 664 5.20 -17.56 26.24
C ASN A 664 5.17 -16.11 25.76
N LYS A 665 5.21 -15.87 24.47
CA LYS A 665 5.47 -14.53 23.97
C LYS A 665 4.76 -14.24 22.66
N MET A 666 4.04 -13.14 22.63
CA MET A 666 3.48 -12.55 21.42
C MET A 666 3.81 -11.08 21.33
N GLY A 667 3.56 -10.49 20.19
CA GLY A 667 3.77 -9.06 20.04
C GLY A 667 3.37 -8.52 18.68
N ALA A 668 3.57 -7.23 18.53
CA ALA A 668 3.34 -6.50 17.30
C ALA A 668 4.32 -5.32 17.20
N HIS A 669 4.58 -4.90 15.97
CA HIS A 669 5.33 -3.68 15.71
C HIS A 669 6.75 -3.65 16.29
N GLY A 670 7.41 -4.80 16.35
CA GLY A 670 8.77 -4.93 16.90
C GLY A 670 8.83 -4.88 18.43
N MET A 671 7.69 -5.01 19.10
CA MET A 671 7.55 -5.19 20.54
C MET A 671 7.00 -6.56 20.84
N ALA A 672 7.27 -7.05 22.03
CA ALA A 672 6.75 -8.33 22.47
C ALA A 672 6.47 -8.30 23.98
N TRP A 673 5.49 -9.08 24.41
CA TRP A 673 5.06 -9.23 25.82
C TRP A 673 4.68 -10.65 26.14
N ASP A 674 4.71 -10.97 27.42
CA ASP A 674 4.36 -12.28 27.96
C ASP A 674 2.86 -12.56 27.78
N VAL A 675 2.52 -13.77 27.33
CA VAL A 675 1.15 -14.29 27.14
C VAL A 675 0.94 -15.64 27.83
N SER A 676 1.87 -16.09 28.66
CA SER A 676 1.84 -17.43 29.26
C SER A 676 0.54 -17.72 30.04
N ASP A 677 0.05 -16.76 30.82
CA ASP A 677 -1.21 -16.89 31.54
C ASP A 677 -2.42 -17.02 30.60
N GLU A 678 -2.41 -16.23 29.55
CA GLU A 678 -3.47 -16.22 28.54
C GLU A 678 -3.44 -17.50 27.70
N TYR A 679 -2.25 -17.99 27.35
CA TYR A 679 -2.11 -19.26 26.69
C TYR A 679 -2.64 -20.42 27.59
N GLN A 680 -2.32 -20.40 28.90
CA GLN A 680 -2.86 -21.35 29.86
C GLN A 680 -4.40 -21.29 29.94
N THR A 681 -5.01 -20.11 29.83
CA THR A 681 -6.47 -19.95 29.83
C THR A 681 -7.14 -20.70 28.67
N LEU A 682 -6.45 -20.87 27.55
CA LEU A 682 -7.00 -21.54 26.36
C LEU A 682 -7.25 -23.05 26.59
N TYR A 683 -6.52 -23.67 27.50
CA TYR A 683 -6.80 -25.07 27.89
C TYR A 683 -8.21 -25.23 28.49
N ASP A 684 -8.62 -24.27 29.31
CA ASP A 684 -9.95 -24.28 29.92
C ASP A 684 -11.05 -23.87 28.93
N GLN A 685 -10.73 -22.93 28.02
CA GLN A 685 -11.70 -22.40 27.05
C GLN A 685 -12.00 -23.37 25.89
N ASN A 686 -10.97 -24.01 25.38
CA ASN A 686 -11.05 -24.81 24.15
C ASN A 686 -10.93 -26.30 24.43
N GLY A 687 -10.48 -26.68 25.63
CA GLY A 687 -10.07 -28.06 25.88
C GLY A 687 -8.75 -28.40 25.19
N ILE A 688 -8.42 -29.67 25.17
CA ILE A 688 -7.17 -30.21 24.64
C ILE A 688 -7.42 -31.25 23.53
N ILE A 689 -6.41 -31.41 22.68
CA ILE A 689 -6.40 -32.57 21.76
C ILE A 689 -6.10 -33.83 22.54
N ASP A 690 -7.11 -34.69 22.71
CA ASP A 690 -7.01 -35.96 23.47
C ASP A 690 -6.78 -37.15 22.54
N ASN A 691 -5.65 -37.14 21.82
CA ASN A 691 -5.19 -38.30 21.06
C ASN A 691 -3.69 -38.51 21.33
N PRO A 692 -3.34 -39.58 22.09
CA PRO A 692 -1.96 -39.87 22.49
C PRO A 692 -1.00 -40.11 21.30
N GLU A 693 -1.53 -40.47 20.12
CA GLU A 693 -0.72 -40.72 18.93
C GLU A 693 -0.36 -39.41 18.16
N PHE A 694 -1.04 -38.31 18.47
CA PHE A 694 -0.80 -37.05 17.78
C PHE A 694 0.33 -36.25 18.44
N ILE A 695 1.15 -35.61 17.63
CA ILE A 695 2.17 -34.67 18.14
C ILE A 695 1.56 -33.46 18.88
N SER A 696 0.28 -33.24 18.65
CA SER A 696 -0.51 -32.19 19.29
C SER A 696 -1.22 -32.64 20.57
N HIS A 697 -1.03 -33.87 21.00
CA HIS A 697 -1.65 -34.37 22.22
C HIS A 697 -1.39 -33.43 23.43
N GLY A 698 -2.45 -33.13 24.15
CA GLY A 698 -2.40 -32.27 25.34
C GLY A 698 -2.31 -30.76 25.03
N ARG A 699 -2.29 -30.34 23.78
CA ARG A 699 -2.28 -28.91 23.40
C ARG A 699 -3.70 -28.36 23.33
N PRO A 700 -3.86 -27.02 23.53
CA PRO A 700 -5.15 -26.38 23.34
C PRO A 700 -5.73 -26.62 21.93
N SER A 701 -7.00 -27.00 21.90
CA SER A 701 -7.71 -27.26 20.63
C SER A 701 -8.00 -25.96 19.86
N ILE A 702 -7.88 -26.05 18.55
CA ILE A 702 -8.42 -25.12 17.56
C ILE A 702 -9.13 -25.92 16.45
N TYR A 703 -9.74 -27.02 16.82
CA TYR A 703 -10.45 -27.90 15.89
C TYR A 703 -11.64 -27.20 15.24
N GLU A 704 -12.38 -26.41 16.00
CA GLU A 704 -13.53 -25.64 15.53
C GLU A 704 -13.19 -24.16 15.31
N CYS A 705 -13.91 -23.49 14.40
CA CYS A 705 -13.73 -22.08 14.11
C CYS A 705 -13.92 -21.19 15.37
N LYS A 706 -14.88 -21.53 16.23
CA LYS A 706 -15.09 -20.81 17.50
C LYS A 706 -13.87 -20.89 18.42
N GLU A 707 -13.20 -22.02 18.45
CA GLU A 707 -11.97 -22.20 19.24
C GLU A 707 -10.83 -21.34 18.69
N ALA A 708 -10.71 -21.26 17.36
CA ALA A 708 -9.77 -20.32 16.72
C ALA A 708 -10.12 -18.85 17.05
N CYS A 709 -11.40 -18.49 17.04
CA CYS A 709 -11.85 -17.17 17.48
C CYS A 709 -11.47 -16.88 18.96
N ASN A 710 -11.60 -17.85 19.83
CA ASN A 710 -11.20 -17.72 21.24
C ASN A 710 -9.71 -17.42 21.37
N VAL A 711 -8.85 -18.09 20.58
CA VAL A 711 -7.40 -17.81 20.56
C VAL A 711 -7.14 -16.36 20.14
N VAL A 712 -7.77 -15.92 19.06
CA VAL A 712 -7.62 -14.55 18.55
C VAL A 712 -7.99 -13.53 19.62
N LEU A 713 -9.10 -13.71 20.32
CA LEU A 713 -9.59 -12.79 21.34
C LEU A 713 -8.76 -12.84 22.63
N THR A 714 -8.34 -14.02 23.04
CA THR A 714 -7.61 -14.20 24.31
C THR A 714 -6.18 -13.68 24.22
N LEU A 715 -5.50 -13.83 23.07
CA LEU A 715 -4.10 -13.46 22.89
C LEU A 715 -3.88 -12.05 22.36
N SER A 716 -4.93 -11.31 22.03
CA SER A 716 -4.76 -9.94 21.53
C SER A 716 -4.85 -8.88 22.62
N SER A 717 -3.97 -7.89 22.51
CA SER A 717 -3.93 -6.73 23.42
C SER A 717 -5.15 -5.82 23.31
N CYS A 718 -5.85 -5.81 22.18
CA CYS A 718 -7.05 -4.96 22.02
C CYS A 718 -8.35 -5.63 22.51
N THR A 719 -8.30 -6.90 22.90
CA THR A 719 -9.45 -7.67 23.43
C THR A 719 -9.21 -8.24 24.84
N ASN A 720 -7.97 -8.14 25.33
CA ASN A 720 -7.58 -8.57 26.67
C ASN A 720 -6.86 -7.43 27.41
N GLY A 721 -7.47 -6.93 28.49
CA GLY A 721 -6.98 -5.77 29.23
C GLY A 721 -5.63 -5.97 29.92
N LYS A 722 -5.32 -7.19 30.40
CA LYS A 722 -3.98 -7.49 30.92
C LYS A 722 -2.92 -7.35 29.84
N LEU A 723 -3.20 -7.86 28.64
CA LEU A 723 -2.29 -7.74 27.50
C LEU A 723 -2.21 -6.30 26.99
N ALA A 724 -3.30 -5.54 27.06
CA ALA A 724 -3.26 -4.10 26.76
C ALA A 724 -2.25 -3.37 27.66
N VAL A 725 -2.29 -3.60 28.96
CA VAL A 725 -1.33 -3.03 29.92
C VAL A 725 0.10 -3.50 29.62
N ARG A 726 0.31 -4.80 29.41
CA ARG A 726 1.63 -5.35 29.05
C ARG A 726 2.18 -4.73 27.76
N SER A 727 1.31 -4.52 26.77
CA SER A 727 1.69 -3.92 25.49
C SER A 727 2.14 -2.45 25.66
N TRP A 728 1.43 -1.67 26.47
CA TRP A 728 1.82 -0.29 26.79
C TRP A 728 3.13 -0.23 27.58
N LYS A 729 3.36 -1.16 28.51
CA LYS A 729 4.65 -1.27 29.21
C LYS A 729 5.81 -1.60 28.25
N ALA A 730 5.58 -2.50 27.31
CA ALA A 730 6.57 -2.78 26.25
C ALA A 730 6.87 -1.53 25.40
N MET A 731 5.87 -0.69 25.15
CA MET A 731 6.07 0.62 24.50
C MET A 731 6.89 1.57 25.39
N GLU A 732 6.64 1.60 26.70
CA GLU A 732 7.46 2.41 27.65
C GLU A 732 8.92 1.99 27.62
N GLU A 733 9.20 0.68 27.68
CA GLU A 733 10.53 0.11 27.56
C GLU A 733 11.19 0.44 26.21
N LYS A 734 10.41 0.40 25.14
CA LYS A 734 10.87 0.70 23.78
C LYS A 734 11.17 2.18 23.54
N THR A 735 10.58 3.09 24.33
CA THR A 735 10.61 4.54 24.05
C THR A 735 11.20 5.37 25.21
N GLY A 736 11.40 4.79 26.38
CA GLY A 736 11.76 5.52 27.59
C GLY A 736 10.67 6.47 28.10
N LEU A 737 9.48 6.40 27.52
CA LEU A 737 8.29 7.10 28.03
C LEU A 737 7.76 6.40 29.28
N SER A 738 6.92 7.05 30.04
CA SER A 738 6.34 6.50 31.26
C SER A 738 4.86 6.85 31.39
N GLY A 739 4.09 5.97 32.04
CA GLY A 739 2.68 6.17 32.28
C GLY A 739 1.79 5.95 31.05
N LEU A 740 2.25 5.23 30.03
CA LEU A 740 1.45 4.91 28.84
C LEU A 740 0.36 3.87 29.14
N GLU A 741 0.55 3.04 30.16
CA GLU A 741 -0.47 2.10 30.64
C GLU A 741 -1.79 2.77 31.01
N LYS A 742 -1.76 4.10 31.31
CA LYS A 742 -2.99 4.90 31.51
C LYS A 742 -3.99 4.79 30.35
N ASN A 743 -3.51 4.48 29.14
CA ASN A 743 -4.34 4.33 27.95
C ASN A 743 -5.24 3.09 28.01
N ALA A 744 -4.90 2.09 28.83
CA ALA A 744 -5.75 0.93 29.14
C ALA A 744 -6.46 1.03 30.49
N LYS A 745 -6.36 2.18 31.21
CA LYS A 745 -6.89 2.37 32.55
C LYS A 745 -8.39 2.14 32.65
N GLY A 746 -8.78 1.37 33.66
CA GLY A 746 -10.17 1.03 33.94
C GLY A 746 -10.70 -0.14 33.11
N ARG A 747 -9.85 -0.74 32.30
CA ARG A 747 -10.18 -1.93 31.48
C ARG A 747 -9.17 -3.08 31.65
N GLU A 748 -8.31 -3.01 32.63
CA GLU A 748 -7.18 -3.91 32.86
C GLU A 748 -7.64 -5.36 33.12
N GLN A 749 -8.84 -5.54 33.66
CA GLN A 749 -9.43 -6.85 33.97
C GLN A 749 -10.46 -7.29 32.90
N GLU A 750 -10.71 -6.44 31.90
CA GLU A 750 -11.70 -6.77 30.87
C GLU A 750 -11.16 -7.82 29.91
N LYS A 751 -11.94 -8.84 29.64
CA LYS A 751 -11.72 -9.83 28.59
C LYS A 751 -12.94 -9.79 27.67
N ILE A 752 -12.70 -9.62 26.38
CA ILE A 752 -13.76 -9.68 25.37
C ILE A 752 -13.79 -11.12 24.85
N THR A 753 -14.91 -11.80 25.04
CA THR A 753 -15.10 -13.18 24.64
C THR A 753 -16.04 -13.27 23.44
N PHE A 754 -16.03 -14.41 22.74
CA PHE A 754 -16.96 -14.69 21.66
C PHE A 754 -18.41 -14.58 22.14
N ASP A 755 -18.74 -15.19 23.29
CA ASP A 755 -20.09 -15.19 23.84
C ASP A 755 -20.59 -13.80 24.28
N ASP A 756 -19.69 -12.91 24.70
CA ASP A 756 -20.04 -11.51 24.95
C ASP A 756 -20.52 -10.81 23.67
N MET A 757 -19.88 -11.09 22.54
CA MET A 757 -20.16 -10.45 21.27
C MET A 757 -21.38 -11.03 20.56
N VAL A 758 -21.80 -12.25 20.88
CA VAL A 758 -23.09 -12.80 20.43
C VAL A 758 -24.27 -11.91 20.84
N ARG A 759 -24.15 -11.26 22.00
CA ARG A 759 -25.21 -10.39 22.54
C ARG A 759 -25.12 -8.96 21.98
N GLN A 760 -23.92 -8.44 21.80
CA GLN A 760 -23.65 -7.10 21.27
C GLN A 760 -22.19 -6.92 20.87
N PRO A 761 -21.89 -6.12 19.87
CA PRO A 761 -20.52 -5.72 19.56
C PRO A 761 -19.78 -5.16 20.77
N ARG A 762 -18.49 -5.42 20.88
CA ARG A 762 -17.67 -4.95 22.00
C ARG A 762 -16.66 -3.91 21.52
N PHE A 763 -16.57 -2.82 22.28
CA PHE A 763 -15.59 -1.76 22.05
C PHE A 763 -14.19 -2.27 22.39
N ILE A 764 -13.23 -2.21 21.45
CA ILE A 764 -11.85 -2.69 21.67
C ILE A 764 -11.15 -1.87 22.76
N ILE A 765 -10.15 -2.49 23.37
CA ILE A 765 -9.31 -1.85 24.41
C ILE A 765 -8.16 -1.12 23.70
N SER A 766 -7.79 0.05 24.19
CA SER A 766 -6.64 0.79 23.69
C SER A 766 -5.35 -0.02 23.92
N SER A 767 -4.61 -0.24 22.85
CA SER A 767 -3.35 -0.98 22.88
C SER A 767 -2.36 -0.41 21.86
N VAL A 768 -1.12 -0.85 21.92
CA VAL A 768 -0.04 -0.39 21.02
C VAL A 768 -0.21 -0.81 19.55
N THR A 769 -1.16 -1.69 19.25
CA THR A 769 -1.49 -2.09 17.89
C THR A 769 -2.26 -1.05 17.11
N SER A 770 -2.77 -0.04 17.79
CA SER A 770 -3.40 1.14 17.20
C SER A 770 -2.53 2.37 17.44
N THR A 771 -2.45 3.27 16.46
CA THR A 771 -1.73 4.54 16.60
C THR A 771 -2.53 5.61 17.35
N GLY A 772 -3.81 5.34 17.59
CA GLY A 772 -4.72 6.22 18.33
C GLY A 772 -5.21 5.61 19.63
N LYS A 773 -5.86 6.45 20.43
CA LYS A 773 -6.44 6.07 21.73
C LYS A 773 -7.90 5.65 21.57
N ASN A 774 -8.26 4.53 22.18
CA ASN A 774 -9.63 4.06 22.30
C ASN A 774 -10.18 4.35 23.71
N ASP A 775 -10.97 5.39 23.82
CA ASP A 775 -11.68 5.74 25.07
C ASP A 775 -13.19 5.82 24.78
N LYS A 776 -14.02 5.26 25.64
CA LYS A 776 -15.51 5.34 25.52
C LYS A 776 -16.05 6.78 25.47
N LYS A 777 -15.28 7.75 25.94
CA LYS A 777 -15.63 9.18 25.93
C LYS A 777 -15.09 9.95 24.73
N ARG A 778 -14.24 9.33 23.92
CA ARG A 778 -13.52 9.96 22.83
C ARG A 778 -13.63 9.10 21.58
N ARG A 779 -13.86 9.73 20.45
CA ARG A 779 -13.82 9.04 19.15
C ARG A 779 -12.39 8.65 18.81
N TYR A 780 -12.24 7.55 18.12
CA TYR A 780 -10.93 7.11 17.68
C TYR A 780 -10.39 8.00 16.56
N SER A 781 -9.16 8.50 16.73
CA SER A 781 -8.39 9.17 15.70
C SER A 781 -6.95 8.66 15.72
N PRO A 782 -6.33 8.37 14.56
CA PRO A 782 -4.97 7.83 14.51
C PRO A 782 -3.92 8.86 14.95
N PHE A 783 -2.72 8.39 15.25
CA PHE A 783 -1.53 9.16 15.64
C PHE A 783 -1.69 10.09 16.85
N THR A 784 -2.80 9.99 17.58
CA THR A 784 -2.97 10.72 18.83
C THR A 784 -1.97 10.27 19.91
N THR A 785 -1.44 9.05 19.83
CA THR A 785 -0.32 8.62 20.68
C THR A 785 0.98 9.35 20.35
N SER A 786 1.18 9.75 19.10
CA SER A 786 2.36 10.52 18.71
C SER A 786 2.26 11.97 19.15
N THR A 787 1.13 12.63 18.89
CA THR A 787 0.96 14.05 19.23
C THR A 787 0.80 14.29 20.74
N GLU A 788 0.13 13.41 21.46
CA GLU A 788 -0.18 13.59 22.87
C GLU A 788 0.81 12.85 23.80
N ASP A 789 1.21 11.61 23.45
CA ASP A 789 2.08 10.78 24.30
C ASP A 789 3.53 10.71 23.80
N LYS A 790 3.88 11.39 22.70
CA LYS A 790 5.24 11.48 22.14
C LYS A 790 5.84 10.15 21.65
N VAL A 791 4.99 9.22 21.23
CA VAL A 791 5.43 7.98 20.55
C VAL A 791 5.89 8.32 19.13
N PRO A 792 7.10 7.91 18.70
CA PRO A 792 7.62 8.26 17.38
C PRO A 792 6.82 7.66 16.22
N PHE A 793 6.85 8.36 15.10
CA PHE A 793 6.51 7.78 13.81
C PHE A 793 7.64 6.85 13.35
N ARG A 794 7.31 5.88 12.52
CA ARG A 794 8.30 4.92 12.00
C ARG A 794 8.98 5.44 10.74
N THR A 795 9.81 6.46 10.92
CA THR A 795 10.56 7.16 9.88
C THR A 795 12.00 7.40 10.37
N VAL A 796 12.89 7.78 9.48
CA VAL A 796 14.31 8.03 9.81
C VAL A 796 14.45 9.05 10.94
N THR A 797 13.66 10.13 10.90
CA THR A 797 13.68 11.19 11.92
C THR A 797 12.78 10.91 13.11
N GLY A 798 11.99 9.82 13.08
CA GLY A 798 10.91 9.55 14.03
C GLY A 798 9.71 10.47 13.92
N ARG A 799 9.68 11.33 12.91
CA ARG A 799 8.67 12.37 12.64
C ARG A 799 8.05 12.18 11.26
N GLN A 800 6.96 12.85 10.98
CA GLN A 800 6.34 12.84 9.65
C GLN A 800 7.32 13.41 8.62
N SER A 801 7.43 12.75 7.44
CA SER A 801 8.49 13.01 6.47
C SER A 801 7.98 13.77 5.26
N PHE A 802 8.58 14.93 4.98
CA PHE A 802 8.49 15.64 3.72
C PHE A 802 9.60 15.22 2.76
N TYR A 803 10.76 14.83 3.28
CA TYR A 803 11.95 14.50 2.52
C TYR A 803 12.31 13.02 2.68
N CYS A 804 12.67 12.38 1.57
CA CYS A 804 13.18 11.02 1.55
C CYS A 804 14.52 11.00 0.78
N ASP A 805 15.59 10.71 1.48
CA ASP A 805 16.96 10.77 0.95
C ASP A 805 17.43 9.48 0.26
N HIS A 806 16.56 8.50 0.11
CA HIS A 806 16.87 7.25 -0.58
C HIS A 806 17.24 7.48 -2.05
N GLU A 807 18.32 6.84 -2.52
CA GLU A 807 18.85 6.99 -3.88
C GLU A 807 17.77 6.85 -4.95
N MET A 808 16.98 5.77 -4.88
CA MET A 808 15.87 5.54 -5.82
C MET A 808 14.84 6.66 -5.82
N MET A 809 14.52 7.21 -4.66
CA MET A 809 13.55 8.31 -4.55
C MET A 809 14.10 9.58 -5.19
N ARG A 810 15.39 9.86 -5.01
CA ARG A 810 16.07 10.99 -5.67
C ARG A 810 16.16 10.80 -7.18
N ASP A 811 16.56 9.62 -7.64
CA ASP A 811 16.70 9.31 -9.06
C ASP A 811 15.37 9.42 -9.80
N TYR A 812 14.28 9.00 -9.18
CA TYR A 812 12.92 9.17 -9.73
C TYR A 812 12.36 10.58 -9.53
N GLY A 813 13.13 11.48 -8.90
CA GLY A 813 12.70 12.85 -8.61
C GLY A 813 11.64 12.92 -7.52
N GLU A 814 11.52 11.89 -6.69
CA GLU A 814 10.46 11.73 -5.69
C GLU A 814 10.94 11.88 -4.25
N ALA A 815 12.14 12.44 -4.05
CA ALA A 815 12.64 12.76 -2.71
C ALA A 815 11.68 13.71 -1.95
N MET A 816 11.10 14.68 -2.67
CA MET A 816 10.02 15.54 -2.18
C MET A 816 8.76 15.34 -3.03
N ALA A 817 7.61 15.75 -2.50
CA ALA A 817 6.37 15.73 -3.23
C ALA A 817 6.40 16.73 -4.41
N LEU A 818 5.86 16.33 -5.55
CA LEU A 818 5.80 17.10 -6.78
C LEU A 818 4.69 16.58 -7.69
N TYR A 819 4.42 17.27 -8.78
CA TYR A 819 3.51 16.80 -9.81
C TYR A 819 4.24 15.97 -10.86
N LYS A 820 3.68 14.81 -11.20
CA LYS A 820 4.05 14.03 -12.39
C LYS A 820 2.82 13.80 -13.27
N PRO A 821 2.91 14.03 -14.59
CA PRO A 821 1.80 13.76 -15.50
C PRO A 821 1.44 12.27 -15.53
N VAL A 822 0.17 11.98 -15.84
CA VAL A 822 -0.28 10.62 -16.09
C VAL A 822 0.51 9.99 -17.24
N LEU A 823 0.64 8.66 -17.22
CA LEU A 823 1.31 7.97 -18.32
C LEU A 823 0.59 8.22 -19.65
N SER A 824 1.38 8.49 -20.69
CA SER A 824 0.89 8.48 -22.07
C SER A 824 0.78 7.03 -22.53
N TYR A 825 -0.44 6.52 -22.58
CA TYR A 825 -0.74 5.14 -22.94
C TYR A 825 -1.35 5.06 -24.32
N LYS A 826 -0.67 4.38 -25.26
CA LYS A 826 -1.24 4.09 -26.58
C LYS A 826 -2.13 2.86 -26.48
N PRO A 827 -3.41 2.93 -26.91
CA PRO A 827 -4.33 1.82 -26.72
C PRO A 827 -3.95 0.58 -27.51
N VAL A 828 -3.54 0.74 -28.78
CA VAL A 828 -3.05 -0.33 -29.67
C VAL A 828 -2.05 0.22 -30.68
N GLN A 829 -1.19 -0.62 -31.23
CA GLN A 829 -0.24 -0.26 -32.29
C GLN A 829 -0.79 -0.57 -33.68
N GLY A 830 -1.59 -1.62 -33.82
CA GLY A 830 -2.20 -2.05 -35.06
C GLY A 830 -3.34 -1.13 -35.54
N ASP A 831 -3.67 -1.23 -36.84
CA ASP A 831 -4.86 -0.58 -37.39
C ASP A 831 -6.06 -1.51 -37.30
N TYR A 832 -6.84 -1.34 -36.25
CA TYR A 832 -8.09 -2.10 -36.01
C TYR A 832 -9.33 -1.35 -36.47
N LYS A 833 -9.19 -0.30 -37.26
CA LYS A 833 -10.32 0.50 -37.76
C LYS A 833 -11.28 -0.33 -38.57
N GLN A 834 -12.55 -0.02 -38.47
CA GLN A 834 -13.60 -0.57 -39.28
C GLN A 834 -14.14 0.51 -40.22
N GLU A 835 -14.19 0.22 -41.53
CA GLU A 835 -14.65 1.17 -42.54
C GLU A 835 -16.09 1.64 -42.23
N GLY A 836 -16.30 2.95 -42.23
CA GLY A 836 -17.60 3.58 -41.97
C GLY A 836 -18.12 3.48 -40.52
N ILE A 837 -17.26 3.11 -39.55
CA ILE A 837 -17.60 3.15 -38.14
C ILE A 837 -16.69 4.16 -37.44
N PRO A 838 -17.23 5.28 -36.93
CA PRO A 838 -16.45 6.23 -36.18
C PRO A 838 -15.99 5.66 -34.83
N GLU A 839 -14.81 6.07 -34.40
CA GLU A 839 -14.21 5.65 -33.13
C GLU A 839 -13.57 6.81 -32.37
N ILE A 840 -13.50 6.72 -31.06
CA ILE A 840 -12.91 7.73 -30.17
C ILE A 840 -11.95 7.06 -29.18
N THR A 841 -10.86 7.76 -28.84
CA THR A 841 -9.95 7.33 -27.77
C THR A 841 -10.28 8.05 -26.48
N LEU A 842 -10.51 7.29 -25.42
CA LEU A 842 -10.96 7.80 -24.12
C LEU A 842 -10.07 7.26 -22.99
N LYS A 843 -9.85 8.06 -21.95
CA LYS A 843 -9.29 7.61 -20.69
C LYS A 843 -10.27 6.61 -20.05
N TYR A 844 -9.75 5.51 -19.53
CA TYR A 844 -10.58 4.43 -18.99
C TYR A 844 -10.46 4.29 -17.49
N LEU A 845 -11.57 4.44 -16.76
CA LEU A 845 -11.63 4.33 -15.31
C LEU A 845 -12.53 3.16 -14.88
N THR A 846 -12.25 2.59 -13.71
CA THR A 846 -13.03 1.48 -13.15
C THR A 846 -13.49 1.78 -11.72
N PRO A 847 -14.47 2.70 -11.52
CA PRO A 847 -15.01 3.01 -10.21
C PRO A 847 -15.87 1.87 -9.66
N HIS A 848 -16.12 1.88 -8.33
CA HIS A 848 -17.05 0.93 -7.71
C HIS A 848 -18.50 1.12 -8.18
N HIS A 849 -19.29 0.06 -8.07
CA HIS A 849 -20.70 0.03 -8.45
C HIS A 849 -21.62 0.32 -7.25
N LYS A 850 -22.74 0.97 -7.52
CA LYS A 850 -23.71 1.33 -6.49
C LYS A 850 -24.52 0.13 -5.94
N TRP A 851 -24.78 -0.86 -6.78
CA TRP A 851 -25.73 -1.93 -6.51
C TRP A 851 -25.08 -3.29 -6.26
N SER A 852 -23.77 -3.33 -6.17
CA SER A 852 -22.99 -4.55 -5.93
C SER A 852 -21.85 -4.32 -4.98
N THR A 853 -21.43 -5.40 -4.30
CA THR A 853 -20.16 -5.46 -3.59
C THR A 853 -19.24 -6.35 -4.40
N HIS A 854 -18.32 -5.73 -5.18
CA HIS A 854 -17.57 -6.43 -6.21
C HIS A 854 -18.53 -7.22 -7.15
N SER A 855 -18.26 -8.48 -7.46
CA SER A 855 -19.13 -9.28 -8.32
C SER A 855 -20.36 -9.89 -7.62
N MET A 856 -20.57 -9.60 -6.34
CA MET A 856 -21.74 -10.07 -5.62
C MET A 856 -23.03 -9.43 -6.20
N TYR A 857 -24.08 -10.21 -6.24
CA TYR A 857 -25.41 -9.85 -6.75
C TYR A 857 -25.58 -9.79 -8.27
N PHE A 858 -24.55 -10.13 -9.07
CA PHE A 858 -24.71 -10.32 -10.52
C PHE A 858 -25.48 -11.60 -10.89
N ASP A 859 -25.66 -12.50 -9.93
CA ASP A 859 -26.56 -13.66 -10.00
C ASP A 859 -27.98 -13.39 -9.47
N SER A 860 -28.24 -12.19 -8.97
CA SER A 860 -29.58 -11.77 -8.52
C SER A 860 -30.32 -11.03 -9.64
N GLN A 861 -31.44 -11.58 -10.10
CA GLN A 861 -32.23 -10.97 -11.16
C GLN A 861 -32.78 -9.60 -10.76
N GLN A 862 -33.13 -9.40 -9.49
CA GLN A 862 -33.60 -8.11 -8.98
C GLN A 862 -32.51 -7.05 -9.10
N MET A 863 -31.27 -7.42 -8.70
CA MET A 863 -30.14 -6.51 -8.78
C MET A 863 -29.73 -6.24 -10.22
N LEU A 864 -29.72 -7.26 -11.10
CA LEU A 864 -29.45 -7.08 -12.53
C LEU A 864 -30.40 -6.08 -13.19
N THR A 865 -31.65 -6.06 -12.76
CA THR A 865 -32.65 -5.07 -13.24
C THR A 865 -32.18 -3.63 -12.90
N LEU A 866 -31.60 -3.41 -11.71
CA LEU A 866 -31.07 -2.12 -11.32
C LEU A 866 -29.80 -1.74 -12.09
N PHE A 867 -29.07 -2.72 -12.62
CA PHE A 867 -27.87 -2.55 -13.46
C PHE A 867 -28.19 -2.37 -14.94
N ARG A 868 -29.44 -2.22 -15.34
CA ARG A 868 -29.86 -2.28 -16.73
C ARG A 868 -29.60 -3.64 -17.40
N GLY A 869 -29.51 -4.72 -16.63
CA GLY A 869 -29.37 -6.10 -17.11
C GLY A 869 -27.95 -6.50 -17.53
N GLY A 870 -26.90 -5.88 -17.02
CA GLY A 870 -25.52 -6.32 -17.24
C GLY A 870 -24.49 -5.24 -17.42
N GLN A 871 -23.44 -5.52 -18.17
CA GLN A 871 -22.29 -4.63 -18.32
C GLN A 871 -22.65 -3.32 -18.99
N THR A 872 -22.25 -2.21 -18.39
CA THR A 872 -22.46 -0.87 -18.93
C THR A 872 -21.15 -0.11 -19.00
N ILE A 873 -20.97 0.67 -20.10
CA ILE A 873 -19.91 1.64 -20.26
C ILE A 873 -20.50 3.04 -20.28
N TRP A 874 -19.96 3.93 -19.47
CA TRP A 874 -20.44 5.30 -19.35
C TRP A 874 -19.65 6.22 -20.27
N LEU A 875 -20.35 7.06 -21.00
CA LEU A 875 -19.82 8.01 -21.97
C LEU A 875 -20.41 9.40 -21.74
N ASN A 876 -19.60 10.42 -21.96
CA ASN A 876 -20.13 11.78 -22.07
C ASN A 876 -21.05 11.91 -23.29
N GLU A 877 -22.05 12.77 -23.23
CA GLU A 877 -23.02 12.93 -24.31
C GLU A 877 -22.41 13.45 -25.63
N ASP A 878 -21.41 14.33 -25.55
CA ASP A 878 -20.71 14.84 -26.74
C ASP A 878 -19.80 13.75 -27.34
N ASP A 879 -19.05 13.03 -26.50
CA ASP A 879 -18.18 11.93 -26.95
C ASP A 879 -19.01 10.81 -27.59
N ALA A 880 -20.17 10.49 -27.01
CA ALA A 880 -21.09 9.49 -27.56
C ALA A 880 -21.67 9.94 -28.92
N ALA A 881 -21.98 11.24 -29.08
CA ALA A 881 -22.44 11.80 -30.33
C ALA A 881 -21.40 11.73 -31.45
N GLU A 882 -20.10 11.93 -31.12
CA GLU A 882 -18.99 11.83 -32.11
C GLU A 882 -18.90 10.41 -32.73
N ILE A 883 -19.33 9.36 -32.02
CA ILE A 883 -19.28 7.98 -32.49
C ILE A 883 -20.66 7.40 -32.77
N ASP A 884 -21.68 8.25 -32.99
CA ASP A 884 -23.08 7.87 -33.25
C ASP A 884 -23.66 6.86 -32.23
N VAL A 885 -23.31 7.00 -30.96
CA VAL A 885 -23.81 6.17 -29.85
C VAL A 885 -24.90 6.91 -29.11
N LYS A 886 -26.01 6.22 -28.87
CA LYS A 886 -27.13 6.66 -28.04
C LYS A 886 -27.16 5.85 -26.75
N ASP A 887 -27.86 6.37 -25.74
CA ASP A 887 -28.10 5.63 -24.50
C ASP A 887 -28.68 4.25 -24.82
N ASN A 888 -28.09 3.21 -24.17
CA ASN A 888 -28.40 1.80 -24.35
C ASN A 888 -27.92 1.12 -25.66
N ASP A 889 -27.22 1.83 -26.54
CA ASP A 889 -26.53 1.19 -27.68
C ASP A 889 -25.40 0.29 -27.21
N TRP A 890 -25.08 -0.73 -28.00
CA TRP A 890 -23.89 -1.55 -27.74
C TRP A 890 -22.63 -0.87 -28.22
N VAL A 891 -21.59 -0.94 -27.40
CA VAL A 891 -20.27 -0.36 -27.62
C VAL A 891 -19.21 -1.46 -27.44
N GLU A 892 -18.25 -1.50 -28.35
CA GLU A 892 -17.02 -2.25 -28.23
C GLU A 892 -15.93 -1.29 -27.79
N ALA A 893 -15.26 -1.63 -26.70
CA ALA A 893 -14.11 -0.87 -26.17
C ALA A 893 -12.91 -1.80 -26.06
N PHE A 894 -11.74 -1.35 -26.51
CA PHE A 894 -10.56 -2.20 -26.56
C PHE A 894 -9.26 -1.40 -26.45
N ASN A 895 -8.21 -2.11 -26.04
CA ASN A 895 -6.82 -1.69 -26.14
C ASN A 895 -5.92 -2.92 -26.28
N LYS A 896 -4.61 -2.76 -26.22
CA LYS A 896 -3.67 -3.89 -26.40
C LYS A 896 -3.89 -5.04 -25.41
N ASN A 897 -4.40 -4.76 -24.21
CA ASN A 897 -4.57 -5.74 -23.15
C ASN A 897 -5.84 -6.58 -23.27
N GLY A 898 -6.86 -6.06 -23.94
CA GLY A 898 -8.13 -6.79 -24.08
C GLY A 898 -9.28 -5.98 -24.62
N ILE A 899 -10.43 -6.63 -24.66
CA ILE A 899 -11.64 -6.15 -25.31
C ILE A 899 -12.83 -6.29 -24.35
N VAL A 900 -13.73 -5.32 -24.38
CA VAL A 900 -15.02 -5.41 -23.68
C VAL A 900 -16.14 -4.91 -24.57
N ALA A 901 -17.27 -5.62 -24.55
CA ALA A 901 -18.52 -5.18 -25.17
C ALA A 901 -19.57 -4.90 -24.07
N ALA A 902 -20.14 -3.71 -24.10
CA ALA A 902 -21.03 -3.24 -23.04
C ALA A 902 -22.11 -2.31 -23.62
N ARG A 903 -23.20 -2.11 -22.89
CA ARG A 903 -24.22 -1.12 -23.26
C ARG A 903 -23.84 0.27 -22.78
N ALA A 904 -24.01 1.25 -23.62
CA ALA A 904 -23.72 2.64 -23.31
C ALA A 904 -24.70 3.22 -22.27
N VAL A 905 -24.17 3.94 -21.31
CA VAL A 905 -24.90 4.91 -20.49
C VAL A 905 -24.38 6.29 -20.88
N VAL A 906 -25.22 7.07 -21.56
CA VAL A 906 -24.84 8.40 -22.03
C VAL A 906 -25.30 9.42 -20.99
N SER A 907 -24.39 10.21 -20.45
CA SER A 907 -24.67 11.10 -19.33
C SER A 907 -23.72 12.30 -19.26
N PRO A 908 -24.27 13.52 -18.99
CA PRO A 908 -23.44 14.71 -18.74
C PRO A 908 -22.70 14.66 -17.39
N ARG A 909 -22.98 13.67 -16.56
CA ARG A 909 -22.28 13.44 -15.28
C ARG A 909 -20.78 13.18 -15.47
N ILE A 910 -20.40 12.64 -16.62
CA ILE A 910 -19.03 12.30 -16.96
C ILE A 910 -18.43 13.39 -17.84
N PRO A 911 -17.23 13.91 -17.54
CA PRO A 911 -16.55 14.86 -18.41
C PRO A 911 -16.15 14.24 -19.75
N ARG A 912 -15.98 15.09 -20.77
CA ARG A 912 -15.44 14.67 -22.07
C ARG A 912 -14.07 14.04 -21.97
N GLY A 913 -13.78 13.08 -22.85
CA GLY A 913 -12.49 12.39 -22.94
C GLY A 913 -12.30 11.28 -21.90
N ILE A 914 -13.32 11.02 -21.09
CA ILE A 914 -13.30 9.97 -20.05
C ILE A 914 -14.44 8.99 -20.30
N SER A 915 -14.15 7.71 -20.07
CA SER A 915 -15.17 6.67 -19.94
C SER A 915 -14.94 5.88 -18.68
N TYR A 916 -15.97 5.26 -18.15
CA TYR A 916 -15.77 4.26 -17.12
C TYR A 916 -16.75 3.09 -17.23
N MET A 917 -16.27 1.95 -16.75
CA MET A 917 -17.12 0.81 -16.42
C MET A 917 -17.03 0.57 -14.92
N HIS A 918 -18.15 0.28 -14.32
CA HIS A 918 -18.16 -0.04 -12.91
C HIS A 918 -17.34 -1.31 -12.64
N HIS A 919 -16.50 -1.24 -11.62
CA HIS A 919 -15.70 -2.36 -11.14
C HIS A 919 -16.57 -3.56 -10.80
N SER A 920 -16.06 -4.76 -11.12
CA SER A 920 -16.58 -6.03 -10.63
C SER A 920 -17.82 -6.57 -11.35
N GLN A 921 -18.00 -6.23 -12.62
CA GLN A 921 -19.01 -6.90 -13.43
C GLN A 921 -18.50 -8.29 -13.81
N ASP A 922 -19.35 -9.29 -13.59
CA ASP A 922 -19.00 -10.69 -13.92
C ASP A 922 -19.23 -10.98 -15.40
N ARG A 923 -18.44 -11.90 -15.98
CA ARG A 923 -18.45 -12.20 -17.41
C ARG A 923 -19.35 -13.39 -17.80
N HIS A 924 -19.91 -14.13 -16.87
CA HIS A 924 -20.57 -15.38 -17.18
C HIS A 924 -22.02 -15.25 -17.65
N ILE A 925 -22.58 -14.02 -17.63
CA ILE A 925 -23.97 -13.80 -18.02
C ILE A 925 -24.02 -13.09 -19.36
N ASN A 926 -24.65 -13.69 -20.36
CA ASN A 926 -24.97 -13.10 -21.68
C ASN A 926 -23.80 -12.28 -22.25
N VAL A 927 -22.70 -12.91 -22.55
CA VAL A 927 -21.50 -12.24 -23.03
C VAL A 927 -21.57 -12.02 -24.53
N PRO A 928 -21.61 -10.76 -25.01
CA PRO A 928 -21.58 -10.47 -26.44
C PRO A 928 -20.18 -10.73 -27.02
N GLY A 929 -20.14 -11.05 -28.31
CA GLY A 929 -18.90 -11.19 -29.07
C GLY A 929 -18.33 -9.82 -29.46
N ALA A 930 -17.01 -9.73 -29.51
CA ALA A 930 -16.29 -8.60 -30.04
C ALA A 930 -16.02 -8.77 -31.55
N LYS A 931 -16.03 -7.68 -32.31
CA LYS A 931 -15.73 -7.70 -33.75
C LYS A 931 -14.22 -7.63 -34.01
N VAL A 932 -13.47 -6.98 -33.13
CA VAL A 932 -12.03 -6.72 -33.32
C VAL A 932 -11.20 -8.01 -33.37
N LYS A 933 -11.50 -9.00 -32.59
CA LYS A 933 -10.78 -10.28 -32.52
C LYS A 933 -11.69 -11.50 -32.68
N LYS A 934 -12.98 -11.29 -32.84
CA LYS A 934 -14.01 -12.34 -32.85
C LYS A 934 -13.95 -13.24 -31.61
N GLN A 935 -13.76 -12.63 -30.47
CA GLN A 935 -13.68 -13.25 -29.16
C GLN A 935 -14.85 -12.78 -28.27
N ARG A 936 -14.97 -13.34 -27.09
CA ARG A 936 -15.91 -12.83 -26.09
C ARG A 936 -15.57 -11.40 -25.73
N GLY A 937 -16.55 -10.56 -25.61
CA GLY A 937 -16.42 -9.15 -25.19
C GLY A 937 -16.16 -9.00 -23.70
N GLY A 938 -15.19 -9.66 -23.15
CA GLY A 938 -14.58 -9.51 -21.82
C GLY A 938 -15.38 -8.92 -20.67
N THR A 939 -14.66 -8.40 -19.69
CA THR A 939 -15.19 -7.65 -18.54
C THR A 939 -14.51 -6.28 -18.46
N HIS A 940 -14.93 -5.47 -17.47
CA HIS A 940 -14.30 -4.17 -17.20
C HIS A 940 -12.77 -4.23 -16.99
N ASN A 941 -12.22 -5.37 -16.53
CA ASN A 941 -10.77 -5.55 -16.37
C ASN A 941 -10.07 -6.13 -17.60
N ALA A 942 -10.79 -6.42 -18.70
CA ALA A 942 -10.16 -6.86 -19.95
C ALA A 942 -9.16 -5.82 -20.50
N PRO A 943 -9.50 -4.52 -20.56
CA PRO A 943 -8.57 -3.50 -21.03
C PRO A 943 -7.52 -3.07 -20.01
N THR A 944 -7.34 -3.76 -18.91
CA THR A 944 -6.42 -3.34 -17.84
C THR A 944 -5.11 -4.14 -17.84
N HIS A 945 -4.11 -3.62 -17.14
CA HIS A 945 -2.78 -4.18 -17.00
C HIS A 945 -2.23 -3.89 -15.60
N ILE A 946 -1.38 -4.75 -15.07
CA ILE A 946 -0.62 -4.48 -13.85
C ILE A 946 0.69 -3.80 -14.24
N HIS A 947 0.85 -2.54 -13.86
CA HIS A 947 2.12 -1.82 -13.99
C HIS A 947 2.87 -1.83 -12.67
N MET A 948 4.17 -2.15 -12.74
CA MET A 948 5.07 -2.10 -11.60
C MET A 948 5.84 -0.78 -11.59
N LYS A 949 5.83 -0.08 -10.47
CA LYS A 949 6.62 1.15 -10.29
C LYS A 949 7.84 0.85 -9.42
N PRO A 950 9.07 1.14 -9.87
CA PRO A 950 10.30 0.80 -9.13
C PRO A 950 10.34 1.36 -7.71
N THR A 951 9.90 2.58 -7.48
CA THR A 951 9.87 3.19 -6.14
C THR A 951 8.93 2.50 -5.15
N HIS A 952 7.99 1.67 -5.65
CA HIS A 952 7.13 0.84 -4.81
C HIS A 952 7.79 -0.48 -4.38
N MET A 953 8.79 -0.95 -5.10
CA MET A 953 9.46 -2.22 -4.85
C MET A 953 10.78 -2.02 -4.12
N ILE A 954 11.54 -1.04 -4.54
CA ILE A 954 12.87 -0.69 -4.04
C ILE A 954 12.87 0.77 -3.62
N GLY A 955 13.31 1.05 -2.43
CA GLY A 955 13.35 2.40 -1.88
C GLY A 955 12.37 2.60 -0.74
N GLY A 956 11.95 3.84 -0.50
CA GLY A 956 11.15 4.23 0.65
C GLY A 956 9.80 3.52 0.80
N TYR A 957 9.28 2.93 -0.27
CA TYR A 957 7.98 2.26 -0.26
C TYR A 957 8.06 0.74 -0.34
N GLY A 958 9.21 0.15 -0.57
CA GLY A 958 9.37 -1.30 -0.72
C GLY A 958 8.77 -2.09 0.45
N GLN A 959 9.00 -1.65 1.66
CA GLN A 959 8.50 -2.29 2.87
C GLN A 959 7.01 -2.05 3.15
N LEU A 960 6.39 -1.07 2.53
CA LEU A 960 4.96 -0.82 2.71
C LEU A 960 4.09 -1.95 2.14
N SER A 961 4.61 -2.71 1.19
CA SER A 961 3.93 -3.89 0.64
C SER A 961 4.10 -5.14 1.50
N TYR A 962 4.97 -5.12 2.51
CA TYR A 962 5.23 -6.25 3.39
C TYR A 962 4.05 -6.52 4.32
N GLY A 963 3.52 -7.73 4.29
CA GLY A 963 2.36 -8.12 5.11
C GLY A 963 1.01 -7.54 4.67
N PHE A 964 1.00 -6.65 3.67
CA PHE A 964 -0.19 -6.11 3.05
C PHE A 964 -0.11 -6.29 1.55
N ASN A 965 -1.12 -6.85 0.96
CA ASN A 965 -1.21 -7.02 -0.48
C ASN A 965 -1.61 -5.70 -1.16
N TYR A 966 -0.85 -4.63 -0.90
CA TYR A 966 -1.13 -3.28 -1.40
C TYR A 966 -1.15 -3.22 -2.91
N TYR A 967 -0.26 -3.98 -3.54
CA TYR A 967 -0.15 -4.13 -4.98
C TYR A 967 -0.66 -5.50 -5.43
N GLY A 968 -1.74 -5.96 -4.84
CA GLY A 968 -2.43 -7.15 -5.27
C GLY A 968 -2.92 -7.06 -6.72
N PRO A 969 -3.81 -7.95 -7.16
CA PRO A 969 -4.37 -7.92 -8.51
C PRO A 969 -5.02 -6.60 -8.90
N THR A 970 -5.11 -5.67 -7.97
CA THR A 970 -5.66 -4.32 -8.16
C THR A 970 -4.68 -3.31 -8.71
N GLY A 971 -3.38 -3.54 -8.71
CA GLY A 971 -2.28 -2.70 -9.23
C GLY A 971 -2.58 -1.36 -9.90
N ASN A 972 -1.57 -0.72 -10.46
CA ASN A 972 -1.71 0.58 -11.11
C ASN A 972 -2.27 0.41 -12.54
N GLN A 973 -3.48 0.87 -12.84
CA GLN A 973 -4.11 0.70 -14.15
C GLN A 973 -4.93 1.88 -14.68
N ARG A 974 -5.09 2.98 -13.90
CA ARG A 974 -5.96 4.11 -14.32
C ARG A 974 -5.38 5.01 -15.39
N ASP A 975 -4.10 4.84 -15.67
CA ASP A 975 -3.45 5.51 -16.80
C ASP A 975 -3.90 4.96 -18.17
N MET A 976 -4.65 3.85 -18.19
CA MET A 976 -5.11 3.20 -19.41
C MET A 976 -6.03 4.08 -20.25
N THR A 977 -5.95 3.87 -21.57
CA THR A 977 -6.89 4.40 -22.56
C THR A 977 -7.49 3.25 -23.35
N ILE A 978 -8.66 3.49 -23.90
CA ILE A 978 -9.38 2.57 -24.79
C ILE A 978 -9.76 3.27 -26.09
N VAL A 979 -9.91 2.52 -27.14
CA VAL A 979 -10.67 2.89 -28.33
C VAL A 979 -12.10 2.40 -28.13
N ALA A 980 -13.09 3.27 -28.31
CA ALA A 980 -14.50 2.93 -28.21
C ALA A 980 -15.21 3.19 -29.54
N ARG A 981 -16.11 2.29 -29.93
CA ARG A 981 -16.93 2.41 -31.15
C ARG A 981 -18.27 1.69 -30.99
N LYS A 982 -19.25 2.10 -31.80
CA LYS A 982 -20.56 1.46 -31.83
C LYS A 982 -20.52 0.07 -32.40
N LEU A 983 -21.17 -0.90 -31.74
CA LEU A 983 -21.49 -2.19 -32.31
C LEU A 983 -22.91 -2.11 -32.96
N LYS A 984 -22.97 -2.29 -34.27
CA LYS A 984 -24.26 -2.27 -35.02
C LYS A 984 -25.07 -3.54 -34.78
N GLU A 985 -24.37 -4.66 -34.59
CA GLU A 985 -24.96 -5.96 -34.34
C GLU A 985 -24.20 -6.65 -33.24
N VAL A 986 -24.88 -7.37 -32.40
CA VAL A 986 -24.30 -8.13 -31.28
C VAL A 986 -24.44 -9.60 -31.59
N ASP A 987 -23.28 -10.26 -31.69
CA ASP A 987 -23.22 -11.71 -31.75
C ASP A 987 -23.19 -12.24 -30.32
N TRP A 988 -24.17 -12.95 -29.90
CA TRP A 988 -24.15 -13.64 -28.62
C TRP A 988 -23.40 -14.94 -28.80
N LEU A 989 -22.33 -15.09 -28.07
CA LEU A 989 -21.53 -16.32 -28.11
C LEU A 989 -22.25 -17.37 -27.29
N GLU A 990 -22.75 -18.40 -27.99
CA GLU A 990 -23.08 -19.67 -27.36
C GLU A 990 -21.77 -20.41 -27.06
N ASP A 991 -21.72 -21.11 -25.95
CA ASP A 991 -20.51 -21.81 -25.49
C ASP A 991 -20.04 -22.95 -26.41
#